data_10ff29f692bbcb2f563256ad7415606c
#
_entry.id   10ff29f692bbcb2f563256ad7415606c
#
_cell.length_a   1.000
_cell.length_b   1.000
_cell.length_c   1.000
_cell.angle_alpha   90.00
_cell.angle_beta   90.00
_cell.angle_gamma   90.00
#
_symmetry.space_group_name_H-M   'P 1'
#
loop_
_entity.id
_entity.type
_entity.pdbx_description
1 polymer ?
#
loop_
_entity_poly.entity_id
_entity_poly.type
_entity_poly.pdbx_seq_one_letter_code
_entity_poly.pdbx_strand_id
1 'polypeptide(L)'
;MRLLTNSKNPIRVARSLILLFSLIYLGACSSEADYAFNEGDRIAIVGNSLAERFQHDGWMETYLQAANPDKKLVFRNLGYSGDQVHYRPRAHEGFGDSDSHLSKVKANVIFSFFGYNESFDNQPETFKKQLSLWVDHLRRQKYDSVNVLKIVLFSPIAHEDLGSPNLPDGSENNPRLQAYTKAMEKVAEEKGVVFVDLFNATQQMYQTQEEPLTINGIHLNEKGNQEVGKFIAETLMGGGLSEDKVALDSIRSTVKDKNLYWFHKYRAISGNDVWGTRSIQDGNYKTLQRELEMLDVMTANRDEKIWARANGDDIEIDDSNMPDALMVGTHIVRDLTYIDPEEAIDRMTVPDDLEVNLFAAEDEFPEIINPVALQVDTKGNIWVASWSTYPKWEPGREMSDRLVYLSDDDGDGKADKVTTFAYVPHPTGFEFWNGGVIVISAPDVWFLKDTDGDGVADYKERLFGGLGSDDSHHTANNLIYSPDGNIYYQRGIFILENIETPYRKSEESGSPGLYRFNPRTSDFSFMVENTPNAHGISIDRWGNPLITDGTTGKAFQVYYKRTVTSTTDTNEFDKRPLFKQTIRPITSNQILSSQHFPEKYENNFLIYNVIGFQGIKRYQLEYKDLGVVEGVEAGDLVFTGNDPTFRPSSEAQPRVVPEGYTGDPNFRPSDGVIGKDGALYFGDWHNAIITHSPYNLRDINRDQAHGRIYRMSAKNRPFQEPVAIYGEPIEKLLELFRSPVDGIRHSVRIELSGRESKEVIEKAQNYAKTLDPQSKEDALPMLEILWLHQQHNVKNNDLLKTVLRSPEEKARIAAQKVAWFWSDRDSHRRGGTTADISGMQFRTFYEKFWEEADSTKVKAKHEDMKGHAKMAPAKKADVSGKRKLELQKDPIAKLTIVAELLAFDVSEFSVKAGQQIELTVDNKDLMEHNIVFVEPGAADEVASLAIALGDDGPAKEYLPKSPKIIAASKLLNGKTMETMKFKAPNKPGDYQFVCTFPGHAPVMRGIMRVLP
;
A
#
# COMPACT_ATOMS: atom_id res chain seq x y z
N MET A 1 61.00 38.92 41.33
CA MET A 1 62.00 37.86 41.18
C MET A 1 61.24 36.53 41.03
N ARG A 2 60.99 36.08 39.82
CA ARG A 2 61.48 34.84 39.22
C ARG A 2 61.19 33.63 40.09
N LEU A 3 60.38 32.58 39.79
CA LEU A 3 60.35 31.68 38.66
C LEU A 3 59.12 30.72 38.97
N LEU A 4 58.42 30.09 38.20
CA LEU A 4 58.39 29.36 36.90
C LEU A 4 56.95 28.96 36.57
N THR A 5 56.44 29.26 35.56
CA THR A 5 56.06 28.63 34.30
C THR A 5 55.99 27.10 34.27
N ASN A 6 54.84 26.69 33.71
CA ASN A 6 54.56 25.49 32.92
C ASN A 6 54.16 24.17 33.61
N SER A 7 52.90 23.84 33.53
CA SER A 7 52.55 22.59 32.85
C SER A 7 51.19 22.69 32.17
N LYS A 8 51.25 22.67 30.90
CA LYS A 8 50.10 22.43 30.02
C LYS A 8 49.68 20.97 30.16
N ASN A 9 48.45 20.70 30.61
CA ASN A 9 47.60 19.64 30.06
C ASN A 9 46.19 19.69 30.66
N PRO A 10 45.25 20.35 30.02
CA PRO A 10 43.82 20.33 30.43
C PRO A 10 43.17 18.98 30.24
N ILE A 11 43.79 18.05 29.49
CA ILE A 11 43.24 16.73 29.15
C ILE A 11 43.29 15.75 30.34
N ARG A 12 44.21 15.92 31.30
CA ARG A 12 44.27 15.01 32.48
C ARG A 12 43.26 15.33 33.58
N VAL A 13 42.85 16.58 33.70
CA VAL A 13 41.82 16.98 34.69
C VAL A 13 40.40 16.63 34.17
N ALA A 14 40.16 16.71 32.88
CA ALA A 14 38.92 16.26 32.26
C ALA A 14 38.72 14.73 32.37
N ARG A 15 39.76 13.93 32.20
CA ARG A 15 39.66 12.46 32.37
C ARG A 15 39.40 12.01 33.81
N SER A 16 39.89 12.73 34.78
CA SER A 16 39.64 12.40 36.22
C SER A 16 38.26 12.87 36.69
N LEU A 17 37.69 13.89 36.08
CA LEU A 17 36.31 14.33 36.33
C LEU A 17 35.30 13.44 35.64
N ILE A 18 35.57 12.93 34.44
CA ILE A 18 34.72 11.98 33.72
C ILE A 18 34.69 10.61 34.43
N LEU A 19 35.80 10.14 35.01
CA LEU A 19 35.83 8.91 35.80
C LEU A 19 35.14 9.06 37.18
N LEU A 20 35.02 10.28 37.73
CA LEU A 20 34.27 10.51 38.97
C LEU A 20 32.78 10.68 38.73
N PHE A 21 32.38 11.18 37.56
CA PHE A 21 30.96 11.25 37.15
C PHE A 21 30.43 9.91 36.74
N SER A 22 31.22 9.03 36.12
CA SER A 22 30.81 7.64 35.78
C SER A 22 30.65 6.74 37.01
N LEU A 23 31.24 7.10 38.18
CA LEU A 23 31.08 6.36 39.44
C LEU A 23 29.92 6.90 40.32
N ILE A 24 29.30 8.05 39.98
CA ILE A 24 28.18 8.61 40.74
C ILE A 24 26.83 8.26 40.05
N TYR A 25 26.84 7.90 38.77
CA TYR A 25 25.63 7.52 38.04
C TYR A 25 25.26 6.01 38.12
N LEU A 26 26.10 5.21 38.77
CA LEU A 26 25.80 3.80 39.12
C LEU A 26 24.99 3.62 40.42
N GLY A 27 24.41 4.71 40.95
CA GLY A 27 23.67 4.71 42.20
C GLY A 27 22.18 5.03 42.13
N ALA A 28 21.56 5.01 40.93
CA ALA A 28 20.11 5.20 40.76
C ALA A 28 19.49 4.09 39.91
N CYS A 29 19.88 2.84 40.13
CA CYS A 29 19.09 1.69 39.71
C CYS A 29 18.28 1.21 40.92
N SER A 30 16.99 1.44 40.87
CA SER A 30 16.03 0.80 41.74
C SER A 30 16.11 -0.72 41.54
N SER A 31 16.30 -1.46 42.63
CA SER A 31 16.13 -2.90 42.81
C SER A 31 16.47 -3.77 41.60
N GLU A 32 17.67 -4.35 41.64
CA GLU A 32 18.06 -5.56 40.93
C GLU A 32 17.01 -6.67 41.23
N ALA A 33 16.00 -6.77 40.40
CA ALA A 33 15.28 -8.02 40.20
C ALA A 33 15.87 -8.62 38.93
N ASP A 34 16.85 -9.52 39.07
CA ASP A 34 17.29 -10.37 37.97
C ASP A 34 16.03 -10.99 37.33
N TYR A 35 15.75 -10.59 36.10
CA TYR A 35 14.65 -11.18 35.34
C TYR A 35 15.07 -12.61 34.99
N ALA A 36 14.44 -13.61 35.61
CA ALA A 36 14.77 -14.98 35.37
C ALA A 36 13.79 -15.65 34.41
N PHE A 37 14.32 -16.11 33.27
CA PHE A 37 13.58 -17.00 32.37
C PHE A 37 13.50 -18.41 33.00
N ASN A 38 12.33 -19.02 32.84
CA ASN A 38 12.17 -20.44 33.16
C ASN A 38 12.39 -21.29 31.90
N GLU A 39 12.67 -22.56 32.08
CA GLU A 39 12.71 -23.51 30.98
C GLU A 39 11.36 -23.57 30.28
N GLY A 40 11.35 -23.41 28.96
CA GLY A 40 10.15 -23.46 28.14
C GLY A 40 9.27 -22.18 28.19
N ASP A 41 9.78 -21.05 28.73
CA ASP A 41 9.06 -19.79 28.71
C ASP A 41 8.69 -19.40 27.24
N ARG A 42 7.42 -19.03 27.06
CA ARG A 42 6.83 -18.65 25.77
C ARG A 42 6.59 -17.14 25.72
N ILE A 43 7.43 -16.44 25.02
CA ILE A 43 7.48 -15.01 24.96
C ILE A 43 6.64 -14.51 23.77
N ALA A 44 5.56 -13.81 24.05
CA ALA A 44 4.80 -13.07 23.05
C ALA A 44 5.27 -11.63 23.02
N ILE A 45 5.74 -11.16 21.87
CA ILE A 45 6.09 -9.77 21.63
C ILE A 45 4.86 -9.07 21.08
N VAL A 46 4.38 -8.02 21.77
CA VAL A 46 3.18 -7.26 21.37
C VAL A 46 3.50 -5.78 21.33
N GLY A 47 2.88 -5.06 20.44
CA GLY A 47 3.06 -3.62 20.30
C GLY A 47 2.95 -3.12 18.87
N ASN A 48 3.46 -1.93 18.66
CA ASN A 48 3.46 -1.19 17.40
C ASN A 48 4.62 -1.60 16.46
N SER A 49 5.01 -0.71 15.54
CA SER A 49 6.09 -0.99 14.58
C SER A 49 7.43 -1.35 15.22
N LEU A 50 7.74 -0.82 16.41
CA LEU A 50 8.98 -1.21 17.10
C LEU A 50 8.97 -2.70 17.44
N ALA A 51 7.87 -3.21 18.00
CA ALA A 51 7.69 -4.64 18.29
C ALA A 51 7.73 -5.47 17.01
N GLU A 52 7.00 -5.03 15.98
CA GLU A 52 6.84 -5.74 14.74
C GLU A 52 8.18 -5.87 14.00
N ARG A 53 8.99 -4.80 13.95
CA ARG A 53 10.29 -4.78 13.24
C ARG A 53 11.35 -5.69 13.83
N PHE A 54 11.34 -5.97 15.13
CA PHE A 54 12.34 -6.87 15.77
C PHE A 54 12.41 -8.26 15.14
N GLN A 55 11.33 -8.75 14.52
CA GLN A 55 11.33 -10.08 13.90
C GLN A 55 12.17 -10.13 12.61
N HIS A 56 12.31 -9.03 11.89
CA HIS A 56 12.98 -9.00 10.57
C HIS A 56 14.50 -9.06 10.70
N ASP A 57 15.05 -8.43 11.73
CA ASP A 57 16.50 -8.43 12.00
C ASP A 57 16.92 -9.50 13.01
N GLY A 58 16.01 -9.91 13.91
CA GLY A 58 16.18 -11.02 14.82
C GLY A 58 17.17 -10.83 15.97
N TRP A 59 17.80 -9.66 16.14
CA TRP A 59 18.88 -9.43 17.09
C TRP A 59 18.46 -9.61 18.55
N MET A 60 17.33 -9.05 18.97
CA MET A 60 16.85 -9.16 20.36
C MET A 60 16.68 -10.63 20.77
N GLU A 61 16.02 -11.42 19.96
CA GLU A 61 15.84 -12.85 20.22
C GLU A 61 17.18 -13.60 20.22
N THR A 62 18.06 -13.29 19.26
CA THR A 62 19.39 -13.89 19.16
C THR A 62 20.18 -13.76 20.46
N TYR A 63 20.28 -12.53 21.00
CA TYR A 63 20.99 -12.29 22.26
C TYR A 63 20.34 -13.02 23.42
N LEU A 64 19.02 -13.02 23.51
CA LEU A 64 18.31 -13.71 24.61
C LEU A 64 18.42 -15.23 24.52
N GLN A 65 18.40 -15.82 23.32
CA GLN A 65 18.65 -17.26 23.12
C GLN A 65 20.08 -17.64 23.48
N ALA A 66 21.06 -16.87 23.00
CA ALA A 66 22.47 -17.10 23.30
C ALA A 66 22.80 -17.01 24.82
N ALA A 67 22.11 -16.10 25.53
CA ALA A 67 22.27 -15.94 26.98
C ALA A 67 21.54 -17.02 27.82
N ASN A 68 20.60 -17.76 27.21
CA ASN A 68 19.77 -18.75 27.91
C ASN A 68 19.74 -20.10 27.17
N PRO A 69 20.89 -20.71 26.85
CA PRO A 69 20.97 -21.90 26.01
C PRO A 69 20.18 -23.10 26.56
N ASP A 70 20.10 -23.21 27.91
CA ASP A 70 19.43 -24.28 28.64
C ASP A 70 17.92 -24.05 28.84
N LYS A 71 17.38 -22.91 28.46
CA LYS A 71 15.98 -22.55 28.78
C LYS A 71 14.96 -22.92 27.70
N LYS A 72 15.37 -23.22 26.47
CA LYS A 72 14.47 -23.51 25.34
C LYS A 72 13.36 -22.47 25.19
N LEU A 73 13.74 -21.21 25.12
CA LEU A 73 12.80 -20.11 25.01
C LEU A 73 12.07 -20.11 23.65
N VAL A 74 10.77 -19.83 23.67
CA VAL A 74 9.95 -19.75 22.46
C VAL A 74 9.50 -18.32 22.26
N PHE A 75 9.91 -17.68 21.16
CA PHE A 75 9.50 -16.32 20.80
C PHE A 75 8.45 -16.34 19.69
N ARG A 76 7.38 -15.56 19.87
CA ARG A 76 6.33 -15.33 18.86
C ARG A 76 6.02 -13.85 18.77
N ASN A 77 6.33 -13.24 17.64
CA ASN A 77 6.05 -11.83 17.42
C ASN A 77 4.58 -11.65 16.99
N LEU A 78 3.81 -10.92 17.79
CA LEU A 78 2.44 -10.52 17.57
C LEU A 78 2.32 -9.00 17.37
N GLY A 79 3.44 -8.30 17.17
CA GLY A 79 3.50 -6.87 16.88
C GLY A 79 2.80 -6.54 15.56
N TYR A 80 2.16 -5.38 15.53
CA TYR A 80 1.44 -4.89 14.35
C TYR A 80 1.61 -3.38 14.24
N SER A 81 2.03 -2.88 13.07
CA SER A 81 2.21 -1.45 12.86
C SER A 81 0.98 -0.66 13.28
N GLY A 82 1.19 0.45 13.97
CA GLY A 82 0.13 1.33 14.44
C GLY A 82 -0.64 0.87 15.68
N ASP A 83 -0.43 -0.34 16.20
CA ASP A 83 -1.13 -0.85 17.38
C ASP A 83 -0.91 0.03 18.61
N GLN A 84 -1.98 0.20 19.38
CA GLN A 84 -2.01 0.92 20.64
C GLN A 84 -2.47 -0.03 21.76
N VAL A 85 -2.26 0.36 23.01
CA VAL A 85 -2.69 -0.44 24.18
C VAL A 85 -4.17 -0.81 24.10
N HIS A 86 -5.02 0.12 23.71
CA HIS A 86 -6.48 -0.02 23.74
C HIS A 86 -7.13 -0.11 22.37
N TYR A 87 -6.37 0.08 21.28
CA TYR A 87 -6.89 0.12 19.92
C TYR A 87 -5.97 -0.66 18.97
N ARG A 88 -6.48 -1.77 18.45
CA ARG A 88 -5.74 -2.70 17.59
C ARG A 88 -6.64 -3.18 16.46
N PRO A 89 -6.85 -2.34 15.44
CA PRO A 89 -7.76 -2.67 14.35
C PRO A 89 -7.22 -3.81 13.48
N ARG A 90 -8.14 -4.61 12.95
CA ARG A 90 -7.85 -5.68 11.98
C ARG A 90 -8.90 -5.66 10.89
N ALA A 91 -8.53 -6.06 9.68
CA ALA A 91 -9.42 -6.03 8.52
C ALA A 91 -10.59 -7.03 8.65
N HIS A 92 -10.40 -8.14 9.37
CA HIS A 92 -11.38 -9.22 9.45
C HIS A 92 -11.59 -9.69 10.89
N GLU A 93 -12.85 -9.83 11.30
CA GLU A 93 -13.22 -10.37 12.63
C GLU A 93 -12.69 -11.79 12.85
N GLY A 94 -12.66 -12.63 11.81
CA GLY A 94 -12.15 -14.00 11.90
C GLY A 94 -10.65 -14.11 12.20
N PHE A 95 -9.89 -13.03 12.09
CA PHE A 95 -8.50 -12.99 12.58
C PHE A 95 -8.43 -13.28 14.08
N GLY A 96 -9.40 -12.75 14.83
CA GLY A 96 -9.50 -12.87 16.28
C GLY A 96 -8.87 -11.68 17.01
N ASP A 97 -9.05 -11.67 18.31
CA ASP A 97 -8.52 -10.64 19.19
C ASP A 97 -7.15 -11.00 19.79
N SER A 98 -6.57 -10.07 20.53
CA SER A 98 -5.27 -10.22 21.19
C SER A 98 -5.25 -11.42 22.15
N ASP A 99 -6.29 -11.63 22.93
CA ASP A 99 -6.34 -12.74 23.90
C ASP A 99 -6.39 -14.11 23.21
N SER A 100 -7.09 -14.19 22.08
CA SER A 100 -7.14 -15.41 21.28
C SER A 100 -5.76 -15.78 20.72
N HIS A 101 -4.99 -14.79 20.26
CA HIS A 101 -3.64 -15.02 19.76
C HIS A 101 -2.65 -15.35 20.88
N LEU A 102 -2.72 -14.67 22.01
CA LEU A 102 -1.92 -14.99 23.19
C LEU A 102 -2.20 -16.43 23.70
N SER A 103 -3.47 -16.86 23.64
CA SER A 103 -3.87 -18.24 23.98
C SER A 103 -3.35 -19.26 22.95
N LYS A 104 -3.42 -18.96 21.65
CA LYS A 104 -2.89 -19.85 20.60
C LYS A 104 -1.38 -20.09 20.76
N VAL A 105 -0.61 -19.04 21.09
CA VAL A 105 0.84 -19.17 21.32
C VAL A 105 1.17 -19.65 22.74
N LYS A 106 0.18 -19.79 23.62
CA LYS A 106 0.33 -20.20 25.03
C LYS A 106 1.32 -19.31 25.78
N ALA A 107 1.18 -18.00 25.63
CA ALA A 107 2.08 -17.01 26.19
C ALA A 107 2.10 -17.06 27.72
N ASN A 108 3.28 -17.15 28.34
CA ASN A 108 3.46 -16.97 29.79
C ASN A 108 4.43 -15.82 30.11
N VAL A 109 5.01 -15.22 29.06
CA VAL A 109 5.79 -13.98 29.13
C VAL A 109 5.27 -13.04 28.05
N ILE A 110 5.04 -11.77 28.37
CA ILE A 110 4.64 -10.74 27.43
C ILE A 110 5.69 -9.63 27.41
N PHE A 111 6.26 -9.36 26.26
CA PHE A 111 7.08 -8.19 25.95
C PHE A 111 6.23 -7.14 25.27
N SER A 112 6.01 -5.99 25.90
CA SER A 112 5.05 -4.98 25.51
C SER A 112 5.71 -3.67 25.06
N PHE A 113 5.50 -3.27 23.79
CA PHE A 113 6.09 -2.10 23.16
C PHE A 113 5.00 -1.15 22.68
N PHE A 114 4.57 -0.20 23.52
CA PHE A 114 3.54 0.79 23.22
C PHE A 114 4.02 2.20 23.60
N GLY A 115 3.20 3.20 23.34
CA GLY A 115 3.42 4.56 23.78
C GLY A 115 3.83 5.53 22.67
N TYR A 116 4.34 5.06 21.54
CA TYR A 116 4.68 5.92 20.41
C TYR A 116 3.43 6.58 19.80
N ASN A 117 2.48 5.79 19.30
CA ASN A 117 1.27 6.30 18.65
C ASN A 117 0.40 7.08 19.61
N GLU A 118 0.25 6.61 20.84
CA GLU A 118 -0.52 7.28 21.88
C GLU A 118 0.10 8.63 22.27
N SER A 119 1.41 8.81 22.09
CA SER A 119 2.07 10.07 22.45
C SER A 119 1.53 11.27 21.70
N PHE A 120 1.05 11.09 20.48
CA PHE A 120 0.46 12.14 19.67
C PHE A 120 -0.88 12.67 20.22
N ASP A 121 -1.58 11.89 21.04
CA ASP A 121 -2.79 12.34 21.74
C ASP A 121 -2.49 13.33 22.87
N ASN A 122 -1.21 13.41 23.29
CA ASN A 122 -0.72 14.28 24.38
C ASN A 122 -1.50 14.12 25.69
N GLN A 123 -1.86 12.88 26.04
CA GLN A 123 -2.67 12.55 27.22
C GLN A 123 -2.00 11.41 28.05
N PRO A 124 -0.82 11.62 28.65
CA PRO A 124 -0.07 10.58 29.34
C PRO A 124 -0.82 9.96 30.53
N GLU A 125 -1.69 10.70 31.23
CA GLU A 125 -2.51 10.16 32.33
C GLU A 125 -3.62 9.22 31.81
N THR A 126 -4.19 9.50 30.64
CA THR A 126 -5.14 8.58 29.97
C THR A 126 -4.43 7.30 29.57
N PHE A 127 -3.27 7.42 28.95
CA PHE A 127 -2.42 6.29 28.59
C PHE A 127 -2.04 5.45 29.82
N LYS A 128 -1.58 6.10 30.92
CA LYS A 128 -1.28 5.44 32.18
C LYS A 128 -2.44 4.57 32.67
N LYS A 129 -3.66 5.14 32.63
CA LYS A 129 -4.87 4.42 33.04
C LYS A 129 -5.16 3.23 32.11
N GLN A 130 -5.07 3.41 30.81
CA GLN A 130 -5.30 2.35 29.83
C GLN A 130 -4.30 1.22 29.99
N LEU A 131 -3.00 1.53 30.11
CA LEU A 131 -1.93 0.56 30.33
C LEU A 131 -2.12 -0.19 31.63
N SER A 132 -2.47 0.51 32.72
CA SER A 132 -2.76 -0.10 34.03
C SER A 132 -3.91 -1.11 33.95
N LEU A 133 -5.01 -0.74 33.27
CA LEU A 133 -6.16 -1.65 33.06
C LEU A 133 -5.79 -2.85 32.20
N TRP A 134 -4.97 -2.65 31.17
CA TRP A 134 -4.50 -3.72 30.30
C TRP A 134 -3.59 -4.71 31.04
N VAL A 135 -2.65 -4.23 31.87
CA VAL A 135 -1.83 -5.12 32.73
C VAL A 135 -2.72 -5.91 33.70
N ASP A 136 -3.72 -5.28 34.30
CA ASP A 136 -4.68 -6.00 35.18
C ASP A 136 -5.52 -7.02 34.40
N HIS A 137 -5.89 -6.69 33.16
CA HIS A 137 -6.60 -7.64 32.29
C HIS A 137 -5.74 -8.86 32.00
N LEU A 138 -4.51 -8.66 31.52
CA LEU A 138 -3.56 -9.75 31.24
C LEU A 138 -3.35 -10.69 32.42
N ARG A 139 -3.18 -10.14 33.64
CA ARG A 139 -2.98 -10.94 34.85
C ARG A 139 -4.17 -11.80 35.26
N ARG A 140 -5.37 -11.47 34.80
CA ARG A 140 -6.57 -12.31 35.02
C ARG A 140 -6.67 -13.46 34.02
N GLN A 141 -5.91 -13.42 32.94
CA GLN A 141 -5.90 -14.47 31.92
C GLN A 141 -4.94 -15.59 32.28
N LYS A 142 -5.18 -16.75 31.68
CA LYS A 142 -4.31 -17.94 31.80
C LYS A 142 -4.07 -18.51 30.41
N TYR A 143 -3.22 -17.87 29.64
CA TYR A 143 -3.00 -18.23 28.24
C TYR A 143 -2.33 -19.59 28.06
N ASP A 144 -1.47 -20.01 29.01
CA ASP A 144 -0.83 -21.33 29.03
C ASP A 144 -1.49 -22.32 30.00
N SER A 145 -2.54 -21.90 30.69
CA SER A 145 -3.30 -22.67 31.70
C SER A 145 -2.55 -23.03 32.99
N VAL A 146 -1.27 -22.81 33.11
CA VAL A 146 -0.42 -23.29 34.19
C VAL A 146 0.31 -22.20 34.95
N ASN A 147 1.03 -21.32 34.23
CA ASN A 147 1.99 -20.39 34.82
C ASN A 147 1.39 -19.03 35.18
N VAL A 148 2.04 -18.35 36.11
CA VAL A 148 1.77 -16.93 36.38
C VAL A 148 2.41 -16.11 35.26
N LEU A 149 1.60 -15.27 34.64
CA LEU A 149 2.03 -14.42 33.51
C LEU A 149 3.08 -13.40 33.98
N LYS A 150 4.25 -13.41 33.34
CA LYS A 150 5.29 -12.40 33.48
C LYS A 150 5.06 -11.31 32.43
N ILE A 151 5.21 -10.03 32.80
CA ILE A 151 5.02 -8.90 31.91
C ILE A 151 6.24 -8.00 31.99
N VAL A 152 6.80 -7.64 30.85
CA VAL A 152 7.86 -6.65 30.70
C VAL A 152 7.33 -5.50 29.85
N LEU A 153 7.38 -4.28 30.39
CA LEU A 153 6.98 -3.06 29.69
C LEU A 153 8.24 -2.37 29.16
N PHE A 154 8.28 -2.14 27.86
CA PHE A 154 9.34 -1.39 27.20
C PHE A 154 8.82 -0.03 26.78
N SER A 155 9.52 1.04 27.19
CA SER A 155 9.16 2.38 26.71
C SER A 155 9.37 2.51 25.20
N PRO A 156 8.75 3.52 24.53
CA PRO A 156 9.17 3.86 23.18
C PRO A 156 10.65 4.25 23.16
N ILE A 157 11.30 4.13 22.00
CA ILE A 157 12.64 4.71 21.76
C ILE A 157 12.53 6.24 21.66
N ALA A 158 13.63 6.96 21.90
CA ALA A 158 13.69 8.38 21.60
C ALA A 158 13.66 8.61 20.08
N HIS A 159 13.18 9.77 19.66
CA HIS A 159 13.30 10.20 18.27
C HIS A 159 14.74 10.69 18.04
N GLU A 160 15.44 10.07 17.10
CA GLU A 160 16.80 10.41 16.71
C GLU A 160 16.83 11.64 15.79
N ASP A 161 17.69 12.60 16.08
CA ASP A 161 18.00 13.69 15.15
C ASP A 161 19.04 13.19 14.13
N LEU A 162 18.60 12.97 12.91
CA LEU A 162 19.45 12.54 11.80
C LEU A 162 20.19 13.70 11.12
N GLY A 163 20.06 14.94 11.61
CA GLY A 163 20.64 16.13 10.99
C GLY A 163 20.13 16.38 9.57
N SER A 164 19.07 15.71 9.14
CA SER A 164 18.51 15.85 7.80
C SER A 164 17.50 16.98 7.72
N PRO A 165 17.60 17.88 6.76
CA PRO A 165 16.58 18.93 6.56
C PRO A 165 15.23 18.36 6.09
N ASN A 166 15.19 17.08 5.75
CA ASN A 166 14.02 16.41 5.23
C ASN A 166 13.21 15.67 6.30
N LEU A 167 13.76 15.48 7.49
CA LEU A 167 13.17 14.72 8.58
C LEU A 167 13.07 15.57 9.85
N PRO A 168 12.12 15.29 10.74
CA PRO A 168 12.04 15.98 12.03
C PRO A 168 13.27 15.68 12.88
N ASP A 169 13.72 16.68 13.66
CA ASP A 169 14.85 16.58 14.58
C ASP A 169 14.49 15.96 15.95
N GLY A 170 13.26 15.54 16.14
CA GLY A 170 12.78 14.98 17.40
C GLY A 170 12.46 15.98 18.49
N SER A 171 12.74 17.26 18.31
CA SER A 171 12.52 18.30 19.34
C SER A 171 11.05 18.40 19.81
N GLU A 172 10.09 18.14 18.91
CA GLU A 172 8.67 18.06 19.25
C GLU A 172 8.25 16.71 19.82
N ASN A 173 8.83 15.61 19.31
CA ASN A 173 8.44 14.27 19.70
C ASN A 173 9.01 13.85 21.05
N ASN A 174 10.29 14.12 21.32
CA ASN A 174 10.98 13.65 22.50
C ASN A 174 10.34 14.11 23.83
N PRO A 175 9.85 15.34 24.00
CA PRO A 175 9.13 15.72 25.21
C PRO A 175 7.87 14.88 25.46
N ARG A 176 7.10 14.54 24.39
CA ARG A 176 5.92 13.69 24.49
C ARG A 176 6.32 12.25 24.85
N LEU A 177 7.28 11.67 24.13
CA LEU A 177 7.78 10.31 24.37
C LEU A 177 8.30 10.14 25.79
N GLN A 178 9.03 11.12 26.33
CA GLN A 178 9.49 11.13 27.71
C GLN A 178 8.33 11.12 28.72
N ALA A 179 7.27 11.87 28.45
CA ALA A 179 6.10 11.88 29.33
C ALA A 179 5.40 10.53 29.37
N TYR A 180 5.33 9.82 28.23
CA TYR A 180 4.74 8.49 28.13
C TYR A 180 5.66 7.42 28.74
N THR A 181 6.97 7.54 28.58
CA THR A 181 7.96 6.71 29.29
C THR A 181 7.77 6.77 30.79
N LYS A 182 7.68 7.98 31.37
CA LYS A 182 7.42 8.16 32.80
C LYS A 182 6.06 7.63 33.26
N ALA A 183 5.04 7.72 32.41
CA ALA A 183 3.73 7.15 32.71
C ALA A 183 3.77 5.63 32.77
N MET A 184 4.55 5.01 31.85
CA MET A 184 4.76 3.57 31.79
C MET A 184 5.57 3.06 32.99
N GLU A 185 6.66 3.75 33.35
CA GLU A 185 7.47 3.45 34.53
C GLU A 185 6.61 3.42 35.81
N LYS A 186 5.74 4.43 36.01
CA LYS A 186 4.81 4.45 37.15
C LYS A 186 3.84 3.29 37.16
N VAL A 187 3.33 2.87 35.99
CA VAL A 187 2.46 1.68 35.90
C VAL A 187 3.27 0.44 36.30
N ALA A 188 4.51 0.32 35.84
CA ALA A 188 5.35 -0.82 36.19
C ALA A 188 5.60 -0.88 37.70
N GLU A 189 5.94 0.23 38.35
CA GLU A 189 6.08 0.33 39.80
C GLU A 189 4.78 -0.04 40.55
N GLU A 190 3.65 0.58 40.17
CA GLU A 190 2.34 0.37 40.79
C GLU A 190 1.85 -1.09 40.66
N LYS A 191 2.20 -1.73 39.55
CA LYS A 191 1.80 -3.11 39.24
C LYS A 191 2.85 -4.14 39.62
N GLY A 192 4.07 -3.74 39.96
CA GLY A 192 5.18 -4.67 40.21
C GLY A 192 5.44 -5.54 39.00
N VAL A 193 5.62 -4.94 37.84
CA VAL A 193 6.07 -5.57 36.59
C VAL A 193 7.41 -4.99 36.17
N VAL A 194 8.16 -5.71 35.36
CA VAL A 194 9.48 -5.26 34.92
C VAL A 194 9.32 -4.10 33.93
N PHE A 195 10.16 -3.10 34.04
CA PHE A 195 10.23 -1.96 33.11
C PHE A 195 11.62 -1.85 32.51
N VAL A 196 11.70 -1.61 31.20
CA VAL A 196 12.93 -1.36 30.46
C VAL A 196 12.82 0.00 29.78
N ASP A 197 13.67 0.93 30.18
CA ASP A 197 13.69 2.30 29.67
C ASP A 197 14.49 2.39 28.38
N LEU A 198 13.82 2.18 27.23
CA LEU A 198 14.44 2.33 25.93
C LEU A 198 14.62 3.81 25.54
N PHE A 199 13.77 4.71 26.05
CA PHE A 199 13.84 6.13 25.71
C PHE A 199 15.16 6.76 26.13
N ASN A 200 15.52 6.62 27.41
CA ASN A 200 16.78 7.17 27.91
C ASN A 200 17.99 6.42 27.35
N ALA A 201 17.88 5.10 27.18
CA ALA A 201 18.95 4.30 26.59
C ALA A 201 19.28 4.72 25.15
N THR A 202 18.28 4.81 24.29
CA THR A 202 18.48 5.20 22.88
C THR A 202 18.93 6.66 22.76
N GLN A 203 18.46 7.55 23.63
CA GLN A 203 18.94 8.93 23.67
C GLN A 203 20.44 9.02 23.98
N GLN A 204 20.97 8.12 24.81
CA GLN A 204 22.41 8.01 25.06
C GLN A 204 23.15 7.38 23.89
N MET A 205 22.58 6.33 23.27
CA MET A 205 23.16 5.67 22.10
C MET A 205 23.36 6.67 20.96
N TYR A 206 22.36 7.48 20.63
CA TYR A 206 22.42 8.49 19.56
C TYR A 206 23.51 9.56 19.78
N GLN A 207 23.93 9.79 21.04
CA GLN A 207 25.02 10.73 21.34
C GLN A 207 26.41 10.09 21.21
N THR A 208 26.52 8.78 21.22
CA THR A 208 27.79 8.04 21.28
C THR A 208 28.12 7.27 20.02
N GLN A 209 27.13 6.95 19.21
CA GLN A 209 27.31 6.26 17.93
C GLN A 209 27.72 7.24 16.83
N GLU A 210 28.58 6.80 15.91
CA GLU A 210 29.02 7.60 14.74
C GLU A 210 28.01 7.50 13.59
N GLU A 211 27.27 6.39 13.50
CA GLU A 211 26.28 6.12 12.47
C GLU A 211 24.86 6.18 13.06
N PRO A 212 23.87 6.64 12.26
CA PRO A 212 22.48 6.63 12.67
C PRO A 212 21.98 5.22 13.04
N LEU A 213 21.12 5.16 14.05
CA LEU A 213 20.46 3.92 14.47
C LEU A 213 19.03 3.79 13.93
N THR A 214 18.51 4.83 13.29
CA THR A 214 17.18 4.83 12.68
C THR A 214 17.24 5.27 11.21
N ILE A 215 16.22 4.90 10.45
CA ILE A 215 16.07 5.30 9.05
C ILE A 215 15.39 6.68 8.90
N ASN A 216 14.54 7.05 9.85
CA ASN A 216 13.71 8.26 9.77
C ASN A 216 13.44 8.92 11.14
N GLY A 217 14.28 8.63 12.11
CA GLY A 217 14.21 9.13 13.48
C GLY A 217 13.40 8.26 14.45
N ILE A 218 12.53 7.36 13.96
CA ILE A 218 11.63 6.55 14.80
C ILE A 218 11.68 5.05 14.51
N HIS A 219 12.13 4.64 13.34
CA HIS A 219 12.24 3.23 12.97
C HIS A 219 13.70 2.82 12.95
N LEU A 220 14.04 1.83 13.77
CA LEU A 220 15.38 1.30 13.84
C LEU A 220 15.80 0.70 12.48
N ASN A 221 17.03 1.00 12.04
CA ASN A 221 17.70 0.25 11.00
C ASN A 221 18.32 -1.04 11.57
N GLU A 222 19.02 -1.83 10.78
CA GLU A 222 19.63 -3.09 11.26
C GLU A 222 20.60 -2.85 12.42
N LYS A 223 21.45 -1.81 12.35
CA LYS A 223 22.38 -1.45 13.42
C LYS A 223 21.66 -1.05 14.70
N GLY A 224 20.60 -0.25 14.57
CA GLY A 224 19.75 0.14 15.70
C GLY A 224 19.04 -1.05 16.33
N ASN A 225 18.53 -1.98 15.55
CA ASN A 225 17.96 -3.23 16.05
C ASN A 225 18.99 -4.07 16.80
N GLN A 226 20.24 -4.09 16.34
CA GLN A 226 21.33 -4.79 17.02
C GLN A 226 21.64 -4.16 18.39
N GLU A 227 21.88 -2.84 18.43
CA GLU A 227 22.25 -2.13 19.66
C GLU A 227 21.12 -2.13 20.70
N VAL A 228 19.88 -1.86 20.26
CA VAL A 228 18.70 -1.88 21.15
C VAL A 228 18.40 -3.31 21.61
N GLY A 229 18.48 -4.29 20.72
CA GLY A 229 18.32 -5.71 21.08
C GLY A 229 19.35 -6.19 22.09
N LYS A 230 20.62 -5.78 21.93
CA LYS A 230 21.70 -6.02 22.89
C LYS A 230 21.40 -5.38 24.25
N PHE A 231 21.01 -4.11 24.25
CA PHE A 231 20.65 -3.39 25.49
C PHE A 231 19.49 -4.07 26.23
N ILE A 232 18.45 -4.51 25.54
CA ILE A 232 17.33 -5.25 26.13
C ILE A 232 17.81 -6.52 26.79
N ALA A 233 18.63 -7.30 26.10
CA ALA A 233 19.17 -8.54 26.63
C ALA A 233 20.09 -8.30 27.83
N GLU A 234 21.00 -7.32 27.76
CA GLU A 234 21.88 -6.94 28.88
C GLU A 234 21.09 -6.51 30.11
N THR A 235 20.03 -5.71 29.91
CA THR A 235 19.18 -5.22 31.02
C THR A 235 18.41 -6.36 31.68
N LEU A 236 17.86 -7.30 30.92
CA LEU A 236 17.11 -8.44 31.47
C LEU A 236 18.02 -9.49 32.12
N MET A 237 19.22 -9.67 31.60
CA MET A 237 20.16 -10.71 32.07
C MET A 237 21.16 -10.21 33.10
N GLY A 238 21.18 -8.93 33.47
CA GLY A 238 22.15 -8.34 34.36
C GLY A 238 23.59 -8.27 33.79
N GLY A 239 23.73 -8.29 32.46
CA GLY A 239 25.01 -8.26 31.74
C GLY A 239 25.52 -9.63 31.31
N GLY A 240 26.73 -9.68 30.77
CA GLY A 240 27.42 -10.96 30.48
C GLY A 240 27.00 -11.66 29.19
N LEU A 241 26.58 -10.91 28.18
CA LEU A 241 26.25 -11.46 26.85
C LEU A 241 27.48 -11.99 26.12
N SER A 242 27.29 -13.00 25.28
CA SER A 242 28.30 -13.50 24.36
C SER A 242 28.74 -12.42 23.37
N GLU A 243 30.02 -12.30 23.13
CA GLU A 243 30.64 -11.45 22.10
C GLU A 243 31.10 -12.29 20.88
N ASP A 244 30.87 -13.59 20.89
CA ASP A 244 31.21 -14.48 19.78
C ASP A 244 30.32 -14.20 18.59
N LYS A 245 30.81 -13.37 17.68
CA LYS A 245 30.09 -12.94 16.50
C LYS A 245 29.66 -14.11 15.59
N VAL A 246 30.52 -15.11 15.43
CA VAL A 246 30.24 -16.28 14.57
C VAL A 246 29.10 -17.10 15.15
N ALA A 247 29.09 -17.33 16.46
CA ALA A 247 28.01 -18.02 17.14
C ALA A 247 26.71 -17.23 17.07
N LEU A 248 26.74 -15.90 17.30
CA LEU A 248 25.57 -15.03 17.21
C LEU A 248 24.99 -14.99 15.81
N ASP A 249 25.82 -14.85 14.76
CA ASP A 249 25.35 -14.84 13.37
C ASP A 249 24.72 -16.18 12.98
N SER A 250 25.25 -17.30 13.49
CA SER A 250 24.69 -18.63 13.29
C SER A 250 23.30 -18.77 13.92
N ILE A 251 23.12 -18.33 15.16
CA ILE A 251 21.81 -18.32 15.84
C ILE A 251 20.87 -17.39 15.10
N ARG A 252 21.32 -16.16 14.75
CA ARG A 252 20.53 -15.14 14.07
C ARG A 252 19.98 -15.61 12.74
N SER A 253 20.78 -16.30 11.95
CA SER A 253 20.32 -16.82 10.66
C SER A 253 19.10 -17.73 10.81
N THR A 254 19.08 -18.59 11.85
CA THR A 254 17.95 -19.47 12.13
C THR A 254 16.77 -18.71 12.75
N VAL A 255 17.04 -17.69 13.58
CA VAL A 255 16.00 -16.81 14.13
C VAL A 255 15.27 -16.09 13.00
N LYS A 256 15.99 -15.57 12.02
CA LYS A 256 15.39 -14.91 10.83
C LYS A 256 14.57 -15.89 9.99
N ASP A 257 15.09 -17.09 9.75
CA ASP A 257 14.38 -18.16 9.06
C ASP A 257 13.08 -18.55 9.80
N LYS A 258 13.14 -18.80 11.09
CA LYS A 258 11.96 -19.06 11.94
C LYS A 258 10.94 -17.91 11.85
N ASN A 259 11.40 -16.67 11.94
CA ASN A 259 10.54 -15.51 11.95
C ASN A 259 9.83 -15.32 10.60
N LEU A 260 10.44 -15.71 9.48
CA LEU A 260 9.79 -15.70 8.16
C LEU A 260 8.55 -16.59 8.15
N TYR A 261 8.64 -17.85 8.62
CA TYR A 261 7.50 -18.77 8.67
C TYR A 261 6.42 -18.29 9.64
N TRP A 262 6.84 -17.81 10.82
CA TRP A 262 5.92 -17.24 11.79
C TRP A 262 5.19 -15.99 11.23
N PHE A 263 5.91 -15.12 10.54
CA PHE A 263 5.34 -13.94 9.90
C PHE A 263 4.25 -14.33 8.88
N HIS A 264 4.54 -15.27 7.98
CA HIS A 264 3.55 -15.75 7.00
C HIS A 264 2.34 -16.43 7.64
N LYS A 265 2.49 -16.98 8.83
CA LYS A 265 1.37 -17.50 9.60
C LYS A 265 0.54 -16.39 10.22
N TYR A 266 1.17 -15.47 10.94
CA TYR A 266 0.47 -14.45 11.72
C TYR A 266 -0.05 -13.31 10.85
N ARG A 267 0.72 -12.88 9.87
CA ARG A 267 0.40 -11.81 8.92
C ARG A 267 -0.03 -12.35 7.56
N ALA A 268 -0.70 -13.47 7.52
CA ALA A 268 -0.99 -14.22 6.30
C ALA A 268 -1.40 -13.30 5.11
N ILE A 269 -0.65 -13.41 4.02
CA ILE A 269 -1.03 -12.83 2.74
C ILE A 269 -2.37 -13.44 2.32
N SER A 270 -3.30 -12.61 1.80
CA SER A 270 -4.69 -13.00 1.54
C SER A 270 -5.46 -13.39 2.81
N GLY A 271 -5.34 -12.61 3.88
CA GLY A 271 -6.07 -12.81 5.15
C GLY A 271 -7.59 -12.91 4.97
N ASN A 272 -8.18 -12.26 3.97
CA ASN A 272 -9.60 -12.37 3.63
C ASN A 272 -9.98 -13.81 3.23
N ASP A 273 -9.10 -14.54 2.54
CA ASP A 273 -9.28 -15.94 2.16
C ASP A 273 -9.06 -16.90 3.34
N VAL A 274 -8.35 -16.46 4.37
CA VAL A 274 -8.09 -17.23 5.60
C VAL A 274 -9.15 -16.98 6.66
N TRP A 275 -9.50 -15.73 6.93
CA TRP A 275 -10.32 -15.28 8.06
C TRP A 275 -11.53 -14.44 7.68
N GLY A 276 -11.57 -13.90 6.45
CA GLY A 276 -12.60 -12.99 5.98
C GLY A 276 -13.74 -13.70 5.24
N THR A 277 -14.52 -12.92 4.51
CA THR A 277 -15.72 -13.41 3.80
C THR A 277 -15.40 -14.41 2.69
N ARG A 278 -14.20 -14.33 2.08
CA ARG A 278 -13.76 -15.27 1.04
C ARG A 278 -13.22 -16.58 1.57
N SER A 279 -13.00 -16.71 2.88
CA SER A 279 -12.52 -17.96 3.48
C SER A 279 -13.47 -19.13 3.24
N ILE A 280 -14.78 -18.88 3.18
CA ILE A 280 -15.82 -19.89 2.97
C ILE A 280 -16.01 -20.19 1.48
N GLN A 281 -15.84 -19.17 0.62
CA GLN A 281 -15.95 -19.32 -0.82
C GLN A 281 -14.84 -20.23 -1.35
N ASP A 282 -15.15 -20.99 -2.40
CA ASP A 282 -14.19 -21.78 -3.17
C ASP A 282 -13.34 -22.78 -2.35
N GLY A 283 -13.75 -23.08 -1.11
CA GLY A 283 -13.06 -24.03 -0.23
C GLY A 283 -11.72 -23.53 0.34
N ASN A 284 -11.38 -22.26 0.17
CA ASN A 284 -10.14 -21.66 0.65
C ASN A 284 -9.90 -21.86 2.14
N TYR A 285 -10.96 -21.80 2.96
CA TYR A 285 -10.87 -22.02 4.39
C TYR A 285 -10.10 -23.30 4.74
N LYS A 286 -10.48 -24.45 4.17
CA LYS A 286 -9.84 -25.73 4.51
C LYS A 286 -8.38 -25.77 4.10
N THR A 287 -8.10 -25.29 2.89
CA THR A 287 -6.77 -25.31 2.30
C THR A 287 -5.81 -24.40 3.08
N LEU A 288 -6.23 -23.17 3.34
CA LEU A 288 -5.37 -22.18 3.99
C LEU A 288 -5.21 -22.40 5.50
N GLN A 289 -6.23 -22.97 6.19
CA GLN A 289 -6.04 -23.40 7.58
C GLN A 289 -5.01 -24.53 7.69
N ARG A 290 -4.99 -25.47 6.72
CA ARG A 290 -3.94 -26.48 6.63
C ARG A 290 -2.56 -25.86 6.46
N GLU A 291 -2.41 -24.84 5.63
CA GLU A 291 -1.14 -24.12 5.47
C GLU A 291 -0.69 -23.42 6.76
N LEU A 292 -1.64 -22.86 7.54
CA LEU A 292 -1.29 -22.30 8.85
C LEU A 292 -0.78 -23.38 9.83
N GLU A 293 -1.31 -24.61 9.77
CA GLU A 293 -0.81 -25.75 10.54
C GLU A 293 0.62 -26.16 10.08
N MET A 294 0.86 -26.17 8.77
CA MET A 294 2.18 -26.43 8.20
C MET A 294 3.22 -25.40 8.71
N LEU A 295 2.86 -24.11 8.66
CA LEU A 295 3.72 -23.01 9.15
C LEU A 295 4.00 -23.11 10.65
N ASP A 296 3.06 -23.63 11.47
CA ASP A 296 3.30 -23.87 12.90
C ASP A 296 4.39 -24.91 13.11
N VAL A 297 4.33 -26.03 12.39
CA VAL A 297 5.31 -27.10 12.48
C VAL A 297 6.67 -26.61 12.02
N MET A 298 6.74 -25.95 10.84
CA MET A 298 7.99 -25.41 10.33
C MET A 298 8.62 -24.37 11.26
N THR A 299 7.80 -23.53 11.90
CA THR A 299 8.28 -22.58 12.92
C THR A 299 8.86 -23.30 14.14
N ALA A 300 8.18 -24.35 14.62
CA ALA A 300 8.63 -25.14 15.78
C ALA A 300 9.93 -25.90 15.50
N ASN A 301 10.09 -26.48 14.29
CA ASN A 301 11.31 -27.17 13.90
C ASN A 301 12.54 -26.23 13.93
N ARG A 302 12.32 -24.96 13.64
CA ARG A 302 13.36 -23.94 13.70
C ARG A 302 13.67 -23.49 15.14
N ASP A 303 12.68 -23.51 16.05
CA ASP A 303 12.97 -23.33 17.49
C ASP A 303 13.96 -24.38 17.99
N GLU A 304 13.82 -25.66 17.60
CA GLU A 304 14.74 -26.74 17.95
C GLU A 304 16.17 -26.46 17.45
N LYS A 305 16.32 -25.98 16.20
CA LYS A 305 17.63 -25.62 15.65
C LYS A 305 18.24 -24.41 16.36
N ILE A 306 17.44 -23.41 16.76
CA ILE A 306 17.90 -22.25 17.53
C ILE A 306 18.47 -22.72 18.86
N TRP A 307 17.76 -23.59 19.58
CA TRP A 307 18.24 -24.11 20.88
C TRP A 307 19.49 -24.96 20.74
N ALA A 308 19.59 -25.78 19.69
CA ALA A 308 20.82 -26.52 19.41
C ALA A 308 22.00 -25.57 19.19
N ARG A 309 21.84 -24.57 18.33
CA ARG A 309 22.88 -23.58 18.03
C ARG A 309 23.30 -22.75 19.25
N ALA A 310 22.33 -22.38 20.10
CA ALA A 310 22.60 -21.69 21.36
C ALA A 310 23.44 -22.56 22.34
N ASN A 311 23.32 -23.87 22.26
CA ASN A 311 24.13 -24.83 23.02
C ASN A 311 25.47 -25.22 22.34
N GLY A 312 25.76 -24.67 21.16
CA GLY A 312 26.98 -24.94 20.41
C GLY A 312 26.90 -26.17 19.49
N ASP A 313 25.71 -26.72 19.31
CA ASP A 313 25.41 -27.82 18.39
C ASP A 313 24.77 -27.26 17.09
N ASP A 314 24.85 -27.99 16.00
CA ASP A 314 24.12 -27.70 14.78
C ASP A 314 23.36 -28.93 14.29
N ILE A 315 22.04 -28.80 14.12
CA ILE A 315 21.18 -29.86 13.64
C ILE A 315 20.56 -29.45 12.31
N GLU A 316 20.29 -30.41 11.43
CA GLU A 316 19.52 -30.12 10.23
C GLU A 316 18.03 -29.88 10.57
N ILE A 317 17.38 -29.00 9.81
CA ILE A 317 15.94 -28.78 9.94
C ILE A 317 15.24 -29.94 9.23
N ASP A 318 14.38 -30.64 9.96
CA ASP A 318 13.55 -31.70 9.39
C ASP A 318 12.08 -31.27 9.40
N ASP A 319 11.57 -30.87 8.25
CA ASP A 319 10.17 -30.51 8.05
C ASP A 319 9.31 -31.71 7.57
N SER A 320 9.83 -32.96 7.60
CA SER A 320 9.09 -34.16 7.20
C SER A 320 7.88 -34.47 8.07
N ASN A 321 7.83 -33.89 9.28
CA ASN A 321 6.69 -33.96 10.22
C ASN A 321 5.57 -32.97 9.89
N MET A 322 5.76 -32.12 8.87
CA MET A 322 4.73 -31.18 8.40
C MET A 322 3.55 -31.94 7.80
N PRO A 323 2.31 -31.53 8.11
CA PRO A 323 1.14 -32.15 7.49
C PRO A 323 1.10 -31.90 5.98
N ASP A 324 0.63 -32.86 5.20
CA ASP A 324 0.50 -32.74 3.75
C ASP A 324 -0.44 -31.57 3.37
N ALA A 325 -0.08 -30.84 2.32
CA ALA A 325 -0.94 -29.84 1.69
C ALA A 325 -2.23 -30.49 1.15
N LEU A 326 -3.33 -29.76 1.21
CA LEU A 326 -4.59 -30.27 0.68
C LEU A 326 -4.66 -30.10 -0.84
N MET A 327 -4.82 -31.21 -1.54
CA MET A 327 -5.06 -31.19 -2.97
C MET A 327 -6.43 -30.60 -3.31
N VAL A 328 -6.47 -29.68 -4.26
CA VAL A 328 -7.68 -28.99 -4.71
C VAL A 328 -7.88 -29.26 -6.19
N GLY A 329 -9.11 -29.62 -6.56
CA GLY A 329 -9.50 -29.78 -7.97
C GLY A 329 -9.74 -28.42 -8.65
N THR A 330 -10.24 -28.48 -9.88
CA THR A 330 -10.54 -27.30 -10.67
C THR A 330 -11.99 -27.29 -11.15
N HIS A 331 -12.50 -26.10 -11.40
CA HIS A 331 -13.76 -25.87 -12.11
C HIS A 331 -13.56 -25.55 -13.60
N ILE A 332 -12.31 -25.51 -14.08
CA ILE A 332 -12.02 -25.22 -15.48
C ILE A 332 -12.40 -26.42 -16.35
N VAL A 333 -13.24 -26.15 -17.35
CA VAL A 333 -13.82 -27.16 -18.26
C VAL A 333 -13.33 -26.95 -19.71
N ARG A 334 -12.30 -26.10 -19.92
CA ARG A 334 -11.72 -25.83 -21.22
C ARG A 334 -10.36 -26.52 -21.39
N ASP A 335 -9.94 -26.68 -22.63
CA ASP A 335 -8.56 -27.03 -22.91
C ASP A 335 -7.62 -25.92 -22.39
N LEU A 336 -6.56 -26.33 -21.68
CA LEU A 336 -5.53 -25.49 -21.14
C LEU A 336 -4.22 -25.59 -21.92
N THR A 337 -4.28 -25.85 -23.22
CA THR A 337 -3.10 -25.83 -24.06
C THR A 337 -2.44 -24.46 -24.00
N TYR A 338 -1.19 -24.43 -23.58
CA TYR A 338 -0.34 -23.27 -23.64
C TYR A 338 0.34 -23.23 -25.00
N ILE A 339 0.22 -22.09 -25.66
CA ILE A 339 0.67 -21.87 -27.02
C ILE A 339 2.13 -21.41 -26.97
N ASP A 340 2.94 -21.87 -27.90
CA ASP A 340 4.31 -21.41 -28.08
C ASP A 340 4.37 -19.85 -28.15
N PRO A 341 5.37 -19.21 -27.55
CA PRO A 341 5.46 -17.75 -27.48
C PRO A 341 5.46 -17.05 -28.85
N GLU A 342 6.16 -17.62 -29.85
CA GLU A 342 6.19 -17.08 -31.22
C GLU A 342 4.86 -17.37 -31.96
N GLU A 343 4.27 -18.56 -31.81
CA GLU A 343 2.94 -18.88 -32.36
C GLU A 343 1.84 -17.99 -31.80
N ALA A 344 1.95 -17.56 -30.54
CA ALA A 344 0.97 -16.68 -29.91
C ALA A 344 0.86 -15.32 -30.61
N ILE A 345 1.94 -14.84 -31.25
CA ILE A 345 1.95 -13.59 -32.02
C ILE A 345 1.04 -13.70 -33.23
N ASP A 346 1.04 -14.83 -33.93
CA ASP A 346 0.18 -15.08 -35.10
C ASP A 346 -1.32 -15.05 -34.72
N ARG A 347 -1.63 -15.19 -33.43
CA ARG A 347 -2.99 -15.15 -32.91
C ARG A 347 -3.41 -13.75 -32.42
N MET A 348 -2.50 -12.79 -32.47
CA MET A 348 -2.78 -11.41 -32.12
C MET A 348 -3.34 -10.63 -33.32
N THR A 349 -4.31 -9.79 -33.08
CA THR A 349 -4.79 -8.79 -34.04
C THR A 349 -4.29 -7.42 -33.60
N VAL A 350 -3.55 -6.76 -34.49
CA VAL A 350 -2.98 -5.43 -34.29
C VAL A 350 -3.31 -4.53 -35.48
N PRO A 351 -3.26 -3.19 -35.37
CA PRO A 351 -3.38 -2.27 -36.49
C PRO A 351 -2.37 -2.55 -37.61
N ASP A 352 -2.76 -2.36 -38.87
CA ASP A 352 -1.95 -2.68 -40.05
C ASP A 352 -0.56 -2.02 -40.09
N ASP A 353 -0.42 -0.87 -39.44
CA ASP A 353 0.81 -0.09 -39.36
C ASP A 353 1.69 -0.43 -38.14
N LEU A 354 1.29 -1.41 -37.33
CA LEU A 354 2.04 -1.91 -36.20
C LEU A 354 2.44 -3.38 -36.38
N GLU A 355 3.45 -3.81 -35.66
CA GLU A 355 3.90 -5.20 -35.58
C GLU A 355 4.31 -5.53 -34.13
N VAL A 356 4.28 -6.82 -33.81
CA VAL A 356 4.69 -7.35 -32.53
C VAL A 356 5.78 -8.39 -32.77
N ASN A 357 6.82 -8.37 -31.96
CA ASN A 357 7.81 -9.44 -31.87
C ASN A 357 7.94 -9.92 -30.42
N LEU A 358 8.45 -11.13 -30.25
CA LEU A 358 8.81 -11.65 -28.93
C LEU A 358 10.09 -10.96 -28.46
N PHE A 359 10.06 -10.38 -27.25
CA PHE A 359 11.24 -9.81 -26.61
C PHE A 359 11.89 -10.83 -25.66
N ALA A 360 11.08 -11.52 -24.83
CA ALA A 360 11.56 -12.54 -23.90
C ALA A 360 10.41 -13.50 -23.55
N ALA A 361 10.70 -14.75 -23.29
CA ALA A 361 9.73 -15.75 -22.89
C ALA A 361 10.32 -16.74 -21.87
N GLU A 362 9.42 -17.47 -21.22
CA GLU A 362 9.70 -18.43 -20.16
C GLU A 362 10.60 -19.60 -20.57
N ASP A 363 10.63 -19.97 -21.84
CA ASP A 363 11.45 -21.06 -22.38
C ASP A 363 12.94 -20.69 -22.45
N GLU A 364 13.26 -19.41 -22.63
CA GLU A 364 14.63 -18.90 -22.62
C GLU A 364 14.99 -18.30 -21.24
N PHE A 365 14.04 -17.61 -20.61
CA PHE A 365 14.22 -16.90 -19.34
C PHE A 365 13.16 -17.33 -18.32
N PRO A 366 13.34 -18.48 -17.62
CA PRO A 366 12.38 -18.99 -16.64
C PRO A 366 12.22 -18.10 -15.40
N GLU A 367 12.94 -16.99 -15.34
CA GLU A 367 12.85 -16.00 -14.30
C GLU A 367 11.63 -15.07 -14.46
N ILE A 368 11.01 -14.95 -15.65
CA ILE A 368 9.94 -13.99 -15.94
C ILE A 368 8.52 -14.55 -15.76
N ILE A 369 8.35 -15.59 -14.97
CA ILE A 369 7.04 -16.20 -14.68
C ILE A 369 6.05 -15.20 -14.07
N ASN A 370 4.81 -15.17 -14.57
CA ASN A 370 3.75 -14.29 -14.08
C ASN A 370 4.19 -12.81 -13.94
N PRO A 371 4.57 -12.14 -15.04
CA PRO A 371 5.00 -10.73 -15.01
C PRO A 371 3.82 -9.83 -14.61
N VAL A 372 3.93 -9.15 -13.46
CA VAL A 372 2.86 -8.32 -12.88
C VAL A 372 3.10 -6.83 -13.03
N ALA A 373 4.34 -6.38 -13.13
CA ALA A 373 4.68 -4.98 -13.35
C ALA A 373 5.97 -4.87 -14.17
N LEU A 374 6.01 -3.89 -15.06
CA LEU A 374 7.15 -3.57 -15.92
C LEU A 374 7.60 -2.12 -15.71
N GLN A 375 8.92 -1.90 -15.76
CA GLN A 375 9.52 -0.56 -15.77
C GLN A 375 10.77 -0.55 -16.65
N VAL A 376 11.25 0.64 -17.02
CA VAL A 376 12.53 0.81 -17.73
C VAL A 376 13.47 1.65 -16.86
N ASP A 377 14.69 1.16 -16.66
CA ASP A 377 15.70 1.89 -15.88
C ASP A 377 16.41 2.98 -16.70
N THR A 378 17.24 3.77 -16.03
CA THR A 378 18.00 4.86 -16.70
C THR A 378 19.10 4.39 -17.63
N LYS A 379 19.42 3.08 -17.66
CA LYS A 379 20.31 2.42 -18.62
C LYS A 379 19.53 1.90 -19.84
N GLY A 380 18.19 1.79 -19.71
CA GLY A 380 17.30 1.29 -20.76
C GLY A 380 17.01 -0.19 -20.72
N ASN A 381 17.31 -0.88 -19.62
CA ASN A 381 16.92 -2.27 -19.40
C ASN A 381 15.43 -2.37 -19.06
N ILE A 382 14.78 -3.43 -19.49
CA ILE A 382 13.39 -3.73 -19.15
C ILE A 382 13.37 -4.53 -17.85
N TRP A 383 12.74 -3.96 -16.82
CA TRP A 383 12.60 -4.59 -15.51
C TRP A 383 11.22 -5.23 -15.36
N VAL A 384 11.19 -6.35 -14.66
CA VAL A 384 9.99 -7.15 -14.46
C VAL A 384 9.87 -7.57 -12.99
N ALA A 385 8.70 -7.34 -12.41
CA ALA A 385 8.30 -7.99 -11.17
C ALA A 385 7.66 -9.33 -11.53
N SER A 386 8.35 -10.42 -11.18
CA SER A 386 7.91 -11.79 -11.43
C SER A 386 7.31 -12.38 -10.17
N TRP A 387 6.00 -12.67 -10.18
CA TRP A 387 5.28 -13.26 -9.06
C TRP A 387 5.00 -14.75 -9.32
N SER A 388 6.07 -15.55 -9.31
CA SER A 388 6.02 -16.98 -9.64
C SER A 388 5.18 -17.80 -8.66
N THR A 389 5.01 -17.37 -7.42
CA THR A 389 4.19 -18.05 -6.41
C THR A 389 2.75 -17.54 -6.34
N TYR A 390 2.30 -16.80 -7.35
CA TYR A 390 0.94 -16.24 -7.41
C TYR A 390 -0.16 -17.30 -7.21
N PRO A 391 -1.24 -17.03 -6.44
CA PRO A 391 -1.56 -15.75 -5.76
C PRO A 391 -0.95 -15.63 -4.35
N LYS A 392 -0.35 -16.66 -3.84
CA LYS A 392 0.23 -16.73 -2.50
C LYS A 392 1.23 -17.87 -2.44
N TRP A 393 2.42 -17.62 -1.89
CA TRP A 393 3.40 -18.65 -1.62
C TRP A 393 2.80 -19.80 -0.79
N GLU A 394 3.15 -21.03 -1.14
CA GLU A 394 2.72 -22.25 -0.47
C GLU A 394 3.85 -22.76 0.45
N PRO A 395 3.55 -23.02 1.75
CA PRO A 395 4.53 -23.58 2.67
C PRO A 395 5.14 -24.88 2.16
N GLY A 396 6.47 -25.02 2.30
CA GLY A 396 7.22 -26.17 1.81
C GLY A 396 7.68 -26.07 0.35
N ARG A 397 7.28 -25.01 -0.37
CA ARG A 397 7.85 -24.68 -1.69
C ARG A 397 8.87 -23.57 -1.60
N GLU A 398 9.74 -23.47 -2.59
CA GLU A 398 10.69 -22.37 -2.71
C GLU A 398 9.94 -21.04 -2.90
N MET A 399 10.42 -19.99 -2.24
CA MET A 399 9.93 -18.63 -2.45
C MET A 399 10.75 -18.00 -3.59
N SER A 400 10.24 -18.10 -4.81
CA SER A 400 10.96 -17.79 -6.04
C SER A 400 10.59 -16.46 -6.69
N ASP A 401 9.69 -15.68 -6.05
CA ASP A 401 9.30 -14.35 -6.52
C ASP A 401 10.48 -13.40 -6.54
N ARG A 402 10.57 -12.54 -7.56
CA ARG A 402 11.78 -11.77 -7.77
C ARG A 402 11.54 -10.48 -8.59
N LEU A 403 12.50 -9.57 -8.51
CA LEU A 403 12.71 -8.54 -9.50
C LEU A 403 13.85 -8.96 -10.43
N VAL A 404 13.61 -8.89 -11.72
CA VAL A 404 14.61 -9.17 -12.75
C VAL A 404 14.71 -8.01 -13.71
N TYR A 405 15.84 -7.89 -14.39
CA TYR A 405 15.95 -7.03 -15.56
C TYR A 405 16.54 -7.76 -16.76
N LEU A 406 16.09 -7.34 -17.92
CA LEU A 406 16.44 -7.88 -19.22
C LEU A 406 17.19 -6.81 -20.00
N SER A 407 18.33 -7.17 -20.59
CA SER A 407 19.09 -6.32 -21.50
C SER A 407 19.02 -6.81 -22.93
N ASP A 408 18.94 -5.88 -23.86
CA ASP A 408 19.11 -6.05 -25.30
C ASP A 408 20.41 -5.32 -25.65
N ASP A 409 21.50 -6.08 -25.68
CA ASP A 409 22.86 -5.56 -25.77
C ASP A 409 23.25 -5.27 -27.22
N ASP A 410 22.68 -5.99 -28.19
CA ASP A 410 22.96 -5.83 -29.62
C ASP A 410 21.91 -4.99 -30.36
N GLY A 411 20.78 -4.69 -29.72
CA GLY A 411 19.75 -3.80 -30.21
C GLY A 411 18.82 -4.42 -31.27
N ASP A 412 18.70 -5.75 -31.30
CA ASP A 412 17.87 -6.44 -32.28
C ASP A 412 16.38 -6.51 -31.88
N GLY A 413 16.06 -6.10 -30.63
CA GLY A 413 14.71 -6.08 -30.10
C GLY A 413 14.31 -7.39 -29.43
N LYS A 414 15.28 -8.22 -29.06
CA LYS A 414 15.16 -9.40 -28.20
C LYS A 414 16.08 -9.26 -27.00
N ALA A 415 15.73 -9.90 -25.90
CA ALA A 415 16.60 -9.91 -24.73
C ALA A 415 17.76 -10.87 -24.91
N ASP A 416 18.99 -10.41 -24.65
CA ASP A 416 20.20 -11.23 -24.65
C ASP A 416 20.45 -11.86 -23.28
N LYS A 417 19.99 -11.22 -22.22
CA LYS A 417 20.31 -11.61 -20.86
C LYS A 417 19.23 -11.21 -19.87
N VAL A 418 18.98 -12.11 -18.90
CA VAL A 418 18.23 -11.84 -17.69
C VAL A 418 19.16 -11.78 -16.48
N THR A 419 18.91 -10.85 -15.57
CA THR A 419 19.60 -10.77 -14.27
C THR A 419 18.59 -10.68 -13.16
N THR A 420 18.65 -11.60 -12.19
CA THR A 420 17.87 -11.49 -10.95
C THR A 420 18.51 -10.44 -10.05
N PHE A 421 17.84 -9.31 -9.91
CA PHE A 421 18.29 -8.22 -9.04
C PHE A 421 18.05 -8.52 -7.56
N ALA A 422 16.88 -9.05 -7.22
CA ALA A 422 16.54 -9.41 -5.85
C ALA A 422 15.40 -10.41 -5.79
N TYR A 423 15.42 -11.28 -4.78
CA TYR A 423 14.26 -12.08 -4.39
C TYR A 423 13.36 -11.24 -3.46
N VAL A 424 12.12 -11.04 -3.87
CA VAL A 424 11.12 -10.24 -3.15
C VAL A 424 9.79 -10.98 -3.18
N PRO A 425 9.26 -11.42 -2.04
CA PRO A 425 7.97 -12.11 -2.00
C PRO A 425 6.84 -11.25 -2.56
N HIS A 426 5.96 -11.83 -3.38
CA HIS A 426 4.76 -11.20 -3.96
C HIS A 426 4.93 -9.71 -4.33
N PRO A 427 5.86 -9.38 -5.25
CA PRO A 427 6.10 -8.01 -5.66
C PRO A 427 4.92 -7.52 -6.50
N THR A 428 4.21 -6.48 -6.06
CA THR A 428 3.01 -5.97 -6.73
C THR A 428 3.20 -4.66 -7.45
N GLY A 429 4.39 -4.11 -7.37
CA GLY A 429 4.81 -2.89 -8.06
C GLY A 429 6.16 -2.42 -7.54
N PHE A 430 6.91 -1.76 -8.40
CA PHE A 430 8.21 -1.19 -8.06
C PHE A 430 8.46 0.08 -8.84
N GLU A 431 9.41 0.89 -8.37
CA GLU A 431 9.82 2.14 -9.03
C GLU A 431 11.26 2.50 -8.63
N PHE A 432 11.95 3.23 -9.51
CA PHE A 432 13.33 3.65 -9.27
C PHE A 432 13.40 4.95 -8.49
N TRP A 433 14.35 5.02 -7.57
CA TRP A 433 14.62 6.20 -6.77
C TRP A 433 16.00 6.12 -6.13
N ASN A 434 16.73 7.24 -6.07
CA ASN A 434 18.01 7.37 -5.34
C ASN A 434 19.06 6.29 -5.73
N GLY A 435 19.10 5.93 -7.01
CA GLY A 435 20.03 4.92 -7.55
C GLY A 435 19.73 3.49 -7.10
N GLY A 436 18.53 3.22 -6.64
CA GLY A 436 18.02 1.90 -6.26
C GLY A 436 16.57 1.72 -6.69
N VAL A 437 15.92 0.72 -6.12
CA VAL A 437 14.55 0.31 -6.42
C VAL A 437 13.70 0.31 -5.16
N ILE A 438 12.56 0.97 -5.19
CA ILE A 438 11.51 0.84 -4.18
C ILE A 438 10.52 -0.19 -4.68
N VAL A 439 10.22 -1.21 -3.85
CA VAL A 439 9.29 -2.29 -4.21
C VAL A 439 8.28 -2.53 -3.10
N ILE A 440 7.02 -2.72 -3.50
CA ILE A 440 5.96 -3.18 -2.59
C ILE A 440 5.98 -4.70 -2.51
N SER A 441 6.09 -5.19 -1.29
CA SER A 441 5.90 -6.58 -0.87
C SER A 441 5.06 -6.54 0.40
N ALA A 442 3.75 -6.36 0.26
CA ALA A 442 2.87 -6.11 1.40
C ALA A 442 3.04 -7.15 2.53
N PRO A 443 3.13 -6.74 3.80
CA PRO A 443 2.79 -5.42 4.33
C PRO A 443 3.92 -4.38 4.30
N ASP A 444 4.97 -4.59 3.55
CA ASP A 444 6.20 -3.80 3.57
C ASP A 444 6.47 -3.07 2.25
N VAL A 445 7.16 -1.95 2.37
CA VAL A 445 7.81 -1.24 1.26
C VAL A 445 9.31 -1.29 1.50
N TRP A 446 10.03 -1.86 0.54
CA TRP A 446 11.48 -2.04 0.62
C TRP A 446 12.19 -1.08 -0.34
N PHE A 447 13.34 -0.60 0.08
CA PHE A 447 14.34 0.01 -0.78
C PHE A 447 15.51 -0.96 -0.94
N LEU A 448 15.84 -1.25 -2.18
CA LEU A 448 16.88 -2.19 -2.59
C LEU A 448 17.90 -1.45 -3.44
N LYS A 449 19.17 -1.72 -3.23
CA LYS A 449 20.23 -1.09 -4.01
C LYS A 449 21.39 -2.06 -4.24
N ASP A 450 21.96 -2.00 -5.43
CA ASP A 450 23.26 -2.55 -5.79
C ASP A 450 24.30 -1.48 -5.45
N THR A 451 25.17 -1.71 -4.46
CA THR A 451 26.17 -0.74 -4.01
C THR A 451 27.57 -1.07 -4.51
N ASP A 452 27.83 -2.26 -4.98
CA ASP A 452 29.13 -2.69 -5.50
C ASP A 452 29.17 -2.80 -7.03
N GLY A 453 28.01 -2.73 -7.71
CA GLY A 453 27.90 -2.63 -9.16
C GLY A 453 27.89 -3.99 -9.86
N ASP A 454 27.58 -5.08 -9.17
CA ASP A 454 27.54 -6.43 -9.75
C ASP A 454 26.18 -6.76 -10.41
N GLY A 455 25.18 -5.89 -10.24
CA GLY A 455 23.84 -6.03 -10.79
C GLY A 455 22.86 -6.74 -9.87
N VAL A 456 23.24 -7.07 -8.64
CA VAL A 456 22.41 -7.68 -7.62
C VAL A 456 22.30 -6.76 -6.40
N ALA A 457 21.14 -6.70 -5.78
CA ALA A 457 20.96 -5.87 -4.59
C ALA A 457 21.69 -6.46 -3.38
N ASP A 458 22.66 -5.71 -2.87
CA ASP A 458 23.41 -6.01 -1.62
C ASP A 458 22.97 -5.12 -0.43
N TYR A 459 22.23 -4.04 -0.71
CA TYR A 459 21.60 -3.20 0.32
C TYR A 459 20.08 -3.36 0.29
N LYS A 460 19.49 -3.57 1.48
CA LYS A 460 18.05 -3.75 1.65
C LYS A 460 17.59 -3.01 2.90
N GLU A 461 16.70 -2.03 2.73
CA GLU A 461 16.11 -1.25 3.82
C GLU A 461 14.59 -1.27 3.74
N ARG A 462 13.93 -1.49 4.88
CA ARG A 462 12.49 -1.48 5.01
C ARG A 462 12.00 -0.08 5.33
N LEU A 463 11.52 0.65 4.32
CA LEU A 463 11.07 2.04 4.46
C LEU A 463 9.83 2.15 5.34
N PHE A 464 8.81 1.35 5.04
CA PHE A 464 7.54 1.32 5.74
C PHE A 464 7.10 -0.12 6.00
N GLY A 465 6.36 -0.30 7.09
CA GLY A 465 5.51 -1.46 7.31
C GLY A 465 4.07 -1.00 7.56
N GLY A 466 3.13 -1.93 7.58
CA GLY A 466 1.73 -1.64 7.90
C GLY A 466 0.83 -1.42 6.70
N LEU A 467 1.31 -1.69 5.48
CA LEU A 467 0.42 -1.92 4.35
C LEU A 467 -0.47 -3.12 4.64
N GLY A 468 -1.71 -3.09 4.16
CA GLY A 468 -2.59 -4.24 4.31
C GLY A 468 -2.21 -5.38 3.36
N SER A 469 -2.20 -6.59 3.89
CA SER A 469 -1.91 -7.83 3.15
C SER A 469 -3.11 -8.78 3.08
N ASP A 470 -4.29 -8.28 3.42
CA ASP A 470 -5.49 -9.10 3.61
C ASP A 470 -6.07 -9.66 2.31
N ASP A 471 -5.69 -9.09 1.17
CA ASP A 471 -6.13 -9.53 -0.15
C ASP A 471 -5.03 -9.32 -1.18
N SER A 472 -4.46 -10.40 -1.73
CA SER A 472 -3.35 -10.35 -2.67
C SER A 472 -3.69 -9.62 -3.98
N HIS A 473 -4.96 -9.62 -4.40
CA HIS A 473 -5.40 -8.90 -5.59
C HIS A 473 -5.69 -7.42 -5.37
N HIS A 474 -5.97 -7.04 -4.13
CA HIS A 474 -6.35 -5.68 -3.78
C HIS A 474 -5.28 -4.93 -2.98
N THR A 475 -4.15 -5.57 -2.69
CA THR A 475 -3.03 -4.94 -1.97
C THR A 475 -2.45 -3.77 -2.76
N ALA A 476 -1.62 -2.98 -2.09
CA ALA A 476 -0.90 -1.86 -2.72
C ALA A 476 -0.17 -2.32 -3.99
N ASN A 477 -0.31 -1.56 -5.08
CA ASN A 477 0.19 -1.94 -6.40
C ASN A 477 0.50 -0.73 -7.29
N ASN A 478 1.18 -0.95 -8.42
CA ASN A 478 1.47 0.04 -9.46
C ASN A 478 2.15 1.30 -8.93
N LEU A 479 3.42 1.21 -8.53
CA LEU A 479 4.19 2.37 -8.10
C LEU A 479 4.57 3.26 -9.28
N ILE A 480 4.53 4.58 -9.04
CA ILE A 480 5.08 5.57 -9.97
C ILE A 480 5.68 6.76 -9.22
N TYR A 481 6.92 7.14 -9.59
CA TYR A 481 7.58 8.34 -9.09
C TYR A 481 7.05 9.57 -9.83
N SER A 482 6.27 10.36 -9.12
CA SER A 482 5.63 11.55 -9.68
C SER A 482 6.58 12.75 -9.73
N PRO A 483 6.36 13.70 -10.66
CA PRO A 483 7.12 14.95 -10.71
C PRO A 483 7.16 15.72 -9.39
N ASP A 484 6.19 15.54 -8.50
CA ASP A 484 6.14 16.19 -7.18
C ASP A 484 7.07 15.55 -6.12
N GLY A 485 7.84 14.53 -6.49
CA GLY A 485 8.80 13.85 -5.59
C GLY A 485 8.19 12.79 -4.69
N ASN A 486 6.92 12.47 -4.87
CA ASN A 486 6.27 11.38 -4.16
C ASN A 486 6.16 10.13 -5.04
N ILE A 487 6.09 8.99 -4.40
CA ILE A 487 5.69 7.74 -5.03
C ILE A 487 4.21 7.52 -4.76
N TYR A 488 3.46 7.35 -5.83
CA TYR A 488 2.04 7.07 -5.80
C TYR A 488 1.79 5.58 -5.97
N TYR A 489 0.78 5.07 -5.30
CA TYR A 489 0.29 3.71 -5.46
C TYR A 489 -1.22 3.63 -5.22
N GLN A 490 -1.84 2.58 -5.71
CA GLN A 490 -3.24 2.30 -5.48
C GLN A 490 -3.43 1.05 -4.61
N ARG A 491 -4.57 0.97 -3.93
CA ARG A 491 -5.02 -0.27 -3.29
C ARG A 491 -6.54 -0.36 -3.26
N GLY A 492 -7.06 -1.60 -3.30
CA GLY A 492 -8.49 -1.90 -3.35
C GLY A 492 -9.14 -2.16 -1.98
N ILE A 493 -10.28 -2.84 -2.00
CA ILE A 493 -11.11 -3.15 -0.82
C ILE A 493 -10.58 -4.33 0.00
N PHE A 494 -11.20 -4.58 1.17
CA PHE A 494 -10.93 -5.66 2.13
C PHE A 494 -9.59 -5.57 2.86
N ILE A 495 -8.95 -4.44 2.84
CA ILE A 495 -7.62 -4.21 3.35
C ILE A 495 -7.66 -3.09 4.39
N LEU A 496 -6.86 -3.22 5.43
CA LEU A 496 -6.61 -2.18 6.42
C LEU A 496 -5.12 -1.85 6.46
N GLU A 497 -4.81 -0.59 6.20
CA GLU A 497 -3.46 -0.05 6.36
C GLU A 497 -3.35 0.69 7.69
N ASN A 498 -2.18 0.61 8.33
CA ASN A 498 -1.89 1.36 9.56
C ASN A 498 -0.39 1.68 9.60
N ILE A 499 -0.03 2.84 9.05
CA ILE A 499 1.36 3.23 8.76
C ILE A 499 1.84 4.27 9.74
N GLU A 500 2.96 3.99 10.41
CA GLU A 500 3.63 4.95 11.31
C GLU A 500 4.55 5.88 10.52
N THR A 501 4.51 7.16 10.88
CA THR A 501 5.37 8.21 10.32
C THR A 501 5.98 9.04 11.45
N PRO A 502 7.10 9.75 11.21
CA PRO A 502 7.70 10.58 12.26
C PRO A 502 6.93 11.85 12.62
N TYR A 503 5.82 12.14 11.90
CA TYR A 503 5.11 13.42 11.97
C TYR A 503 3.86 13.39 12.83
N ARG A 504 3.18 12.25 12.93
CA ARG A 504 1.85 12.12 13.51
C ARG A 504 1.54 10.69 13.92
N LYS A 505 0.44 10.52 14.62
CA LYS A 505 -0.14 9.22 14.92
C LYS A 505 -0.27 8.40 13.63
N SER A 506 -0.15 7.09 13.74
CA SER A 506 -0.24 6.19 12.57
C SER A 506 -1.46 6.51 11.69
N GLU A 507 -1.24 6.49 10.39
CA GLU A 507 -2.28 6.66 9.38
C GLU A 507 -3.00 5.33 9.17
N GLU A 508 -4.22 5.26 9.71
CA GLU A 508 -5.11 4.13 9.51
C GLU A 508 -6.07 4.41 8.37
N SER A 509 -6.19 3.50 7.43
CA SER A 509 -7.16 3.58 6.34
C SER A 509 -7.71 2.23 5.92
N GLY A 510 -9.04 2.12 5.92
CA GLY A 510 -9.79 1.04 5.27
C GLY A 510 -10.31 1.42 3.86
N SER A 511 -10.11 2.67 3.42
CA SER A 511 -10.68 3.18 2.15
C SER A 511 -9.86 2.76 0.94
N PRO A 512 -10.47 2.09 -0.06
CA PRO A 512 -9.79 1.82 -1.32
C PRO A 512 -9.53 3.11 -2.10
N GLY A 513 -8.38 3.23 -2.76
CA GLY A 513 -8.09 4.43 -3.52
C GLY A 513 -6.63 4.67 -3.84
N LEU A 514 -6.30 5.95 -4.06
CA LEU A 514 -4.97 6.43 -4.37
C LEU A 514 -4.27 6.93 -3.10
N TYR A 515 -3.05 6.47 -2.93
CA TYR A 515 -2.13 6.82 -1.84
C TYR A 515 -0.82 7.34 -2.40
N ARG A 516 -0.05 8.02 -1.57
CA ARG A 516 1.32 8.40 -1.87
C ARG A 516 2.18 8.42 -0.62
N PHE A 517 3.46 8.24 -0.82
CA PHE A 517 4.48 8.51 0.20
C PHE A 517 5.67 9.25 -0.42
N ASN A 518 6.38 10.00 0.41
CA ASN A 518 7.60 10.67 0.00
C ASN A 518 8.80 9.90 0.56
N PRO A 519 9.63 9.28 -0.28
CA PRO A 519 10.74 8.46 0.20
C PRO A 519 11.84 9.28 0.88
N ARG A 520 11.96 10.58 0.56
CA ARG A 520 12.95 11.48 1.14
C ARG A 520 12.55 12.00 2.52
N THR A 521 11.25 12.20 2.74
CA THR A 521 10.73 12.78 4.00
C THR A 521 10.05 11.75 4.89
N SER A 522 9.83 10.52 4.42
CA SER A 522 9.03 9.51 5.12
C SER A 522 7.60 9.96 5.47
N ASP A 523 7.06 10.93 4.71
CA ASP A 523 5.66 11.34 4.85
C ASP A 523 4.75 10.45 4.00
N PHE A 524 3.55 10.20 4.50
CA PHE A 524 2.56 9.33 3.89
C PHE A 524 1.21 10.04 3.84
N SER A 525 0.41 9.85 2.79
CA SER A 525 -0.94 10.42 2.74
C SER A 525 -1.89 9.66 1.80
N PHE A 526 -3.14 9.61 2.23
CA PHE A 526 -4.28 9.21 1.41
C PHE A 526 -4.73 10.38 0.53
N MET A 527 -5.08 10.10 -0.73
CA MET A 527 -5.42 11.14 -1.71
C MET A 527 -6.91 11.14 -2.09
N VAL A 528 -7.38 10.06 -2.69
CA VAL A 528 -8.77 9.93 -3.12
C VAL A 528 -9.27 8.51 -2.92
N GLU A 529 -10.54 8.38 -2.54
CA GLU A 529 -11.21 7.11 -2.27
C GLU A 529 -12.10 6.62 -3.43
N ASN A 530 -12.69 5.44 -3.25
CA ASN A 530 -13.69 4.83 -4.15
C ASN A 530 -13.16 4.31 -5.49
N THR A 531 -12.03 3.60 -5.42
CA THR A 531 -11.60 2.70 -6.50
C THR A 531 -11.54 1.28 -5.94
N PRO A 532 -12.66 0.54 -5.90
CA PRO A 532 -12.76 -0.70 -5.14
C PRO A 532 -11.78 -1.79 -5.57
N ASN A 533 -11.41 -1.83 -6.83
CA ASN A 533 -10.39 -2.72 -7.36
C ASN A 533 -9.36 -1.90 -8.13
N ALA A 534 -8.57 -1.17 -7.35
CA ALA A 534 -7.65 -0.16 -7.85
C ALA A 534 -6.44 -0.81 -8.51
N HIS A 535 -6.31 -0.64 -9.83
CA HIS A 535 -5.18 -1.08 -10.64
C HIS A 535 -4.87 -0.07 -11.73
N GLY A 536 -3.60 0.19 -11.95
CA GLY A 536 -3.11 1.06 -12.99
C GLY A 536 -3.05 2.52 -12.59
N ILE A 537 -1.86 3.10 -12.68
CA ILE A 537 -1.60 4.52 -12.44
C ILE A 537 -0.56 5.01 -13.43
N SER A 538 -0.85 6.13 -14.08
CA SER A 538 0.10 6.90 -14.87
C SER A 538 0.02 8.37 -14.49
N ILE A 539 1.08 9.11 -14.78
CA ILE A 539 1.14 10.57 -14.54
C ILE A 539 1.30 11.24 -15.90
N ASP A 540 0.40 12.16 -16.23
CA ASP A 540 0.55 12.93 -17.47
C ASP A 540 1.69 13.96 -17.36
N ARG A 541 2.08 14.53 -18.51
CA ARG A 541 3.18 15.51 -18.58
C ARG A 541 2.96 16.79 -17.75
N TRP A 542 1.77 16.98 -17.21
CA TRP A 542 1.40 18.10 -16.35
C TRP A 542 1.24 17.71 -14.87
N GLY A 543 1.67 16.49 -14.53
CA GLY A 543 1.66 15.97 -13.16
C GLY A 543 0.25 15.63 -12.66
N ASN A 544 -0.68 15.23 -13.52
CA ASN A 544 -1.99 14.74 -13.11
C ASN A 544 -1.96 13.22 -13.03
N PRO A 545 -2.29 12.62 -11.88
CA PRO A 545 -2.49 11.18 -11.80
C PRO A 545 -3.73 10.76 -12.59
N LEU A 546 -3.56 9.76 -13.46
CA LEU A 546 -4.62 9.07 -14.18
C LEU A 546 -4.69 7.64 -13.63
N ILE A 547 -5.82 7.29 -13.02
CA ILE A 547 -6.01 6.04 -12.28
C ILE A 547 -7.13 5.22 -12.88
N THR A 548 -7.04 3.91 -12.75
CA THR A 548 -8.04 2.96 -13.23
C THR A 548 -8.59 2.07 -12.12
N ASP A 549 -9.80 1.58 -12.33
CA ASP A 549 -10.48 0.64 -11.44
C ASP A 549 -10.88 -0.61 -12.22
N GLY A 550 -10.34 -1.74 -11.80
CA GLY A 550 -10.55 -3.04 -12.45
C GLY A 550 -12.01 -3.51 -12.40
N THR A 551 -12.70 -3.35 -11.28
CA THR A 551 -14.08 -3.83 -11.11
C THR A 551 -15.08 -3.00 -11.90
N THR A 552 -14.96 -1.67 -11.89
CA THR A 552 -15.93 -0.80 -12.56
C THR A 552 -15.59 -0.53 -14.02
N GLY A 553 -14.38 -0.85 -14.48
CA GLY A 553 -13.92 -0.52 -15.83
C GLY A 553 -13.87 0.98 -16.09
N LYS A 554 -13.57 1.78 -15.07
CA LYS A 554 -13.50 3.24 -15.14
C LYS A 554 -12.05 3.72 -15.03
N ALA A 555 -11.78 4.84 -15.68
CA ALA A 555 -10.55 5.59 -15.50
C ALA A 555 -10.88 7.00 -15.04
N PHE A 556 -9.98 7.56 -14.22
CA PHE A 556 -10.19 8.85 -13.60
C PHE A 556 -8.95 9.72 -13.70
N GLN A 557 -9.15 11.02 -13.90
CA GLN A 557 -8.17 12.04 -13.60
C GLN A 557 -8.31 12.46 -12.15
N VAL A 558 -7.23 12.42 -11.38
CA VAL A 558 -7.17 13.01 -10.03
C VAL A 558 -6.75 14.47 -10.15
N TYR A 559 -7.47 15.35 -9.49
CA TYR A 559 -7.24 16.79 -9.55
C TYR A 559 -7.34 17.46 -8.18
N TYR A 560 -6.70 18.60 -8.04
CA TYR A 560 -6.76 19.43 -6.85
C TYR A 560 -8.03 20.30 -6.86
N LYS A 561 -8.83 20.26 -5.78
CA LYS A 561 -10.00 21.13 -5.62
C LYS A 561 -9.56 22.57 -5.34
N ARG A 562 -9.87 23.49 -6.21
CA ARG A 562 -9.47 24.89 -6.10
C ARG A 562 -10.19 25.68 -4.99
N THR A 563 -11.32 25.19 -4.53
CA THR A 563 -12.13 25.84 -3.51
C THR A 563 -12.59 24.83 -2.49
N VAL A 564 -12.07 24.98 -1.26
CA VAL A 564 -12.67 24.34 -0.10
C VAL A 564 -13.97 25.10 0.20
N THR A 565 -15.10 24.59 -0.29
CA THR A 565 -16.41 25.21 -0.12
C THR A 565 -17.03 24.93 1.24
N SER A 566 -16.38 24.11 2.08
CA SER A 566 -16.87 23.72 3.39
C SER A 566 -15.69 23.50 4.35
N THR A 567 -15.81 24.02 5.56
CA THR A 567 -14.87 23.79 6.66
C THR A 567 -14.87 22.34 7.18
N THR A 568 -15.73 21.47 6.63
CA THR A 568 -15.87 20.06 6.99
C THR A 568 -15.37 19.11 5.91
N ASP A 569 -15.03 19.59 4.70
CA ASP A 569 -14.47 18.77 3.63
C ASP A 569 -12.94 18.76 3.76
N THR A 570 -12.40 17.67 4.31
CA THR A 570 -10.97 17.49 4.53
C THR A 570 -10.23 16.98 3.29
N ASN A 571 -10.96 16.51 2.25
CA ASN A 571 -10.37 16.03 1.01
C ASN A 571 -10.12 17.17 0.02
N GLU A 572 -8.86 17.53 -0.16
CA GLU A 572 -8.43 18.59 -1.07
C GLU A 572 -8.25 18.11 -2.51
N PHE A 573 -8.19 16.78 -2.71
CA PHE A 573 -8.17 16.14 -4.01
C PHE A 573 -9.51 15.47 -4.31
N ASP A 574 -9.82 15.35 -5.59
CA ASP A 574 -10.99 14.66 -6.10
C ASP A 574 -10.65 14.01 -7.44
N LYS A 575 -11.53 13.19 -7.96
CA LYS A 575 -11.35 12.53 -9.24
C LYS A 575 -12.55 12.76 -10.14
N ARG A 576 -12.31 12.76 -11.45
CA ARG A 576 -13.36 12.82 -12.48
C ARG A 576 -13.12 11.76 -13.53
N PRO A 577 -14.17 11.17 -14.12
CA PRO A 577 -14.01 10.18 -15.17
C PRO A 577 -13.27 10.76 -16.38
N LEU A 578 -12.33 9.98 -16.95
CA LEU A 578 -11.71 10.29 -18.25
C LEU A 578 -12.68 9.99 -19.39
N PHE A 579 -13.45 8.92 -19.26
CA PHE A 579 -14.48 8.47 -20.19
C PHE A 579 -15.59 7.75 -19.41
N LYS A 580 -16.67 7.40 -20.10
CA LYS A 580 -17.87 6.88 -19.45
C LYS A 580 -17.63 5.52 -18.77
N GLN A 581 -17.10 4.56 -19.48
CA GLN A 581 -16.77 3.21 -19.00
C GLN A 581 -16.10 2.40 -20.11
N THR A 582 -15.23 1.46 -19.75
CA THR A 582 -14.66 0.47 -20.65
C THR A 582 -14.94 -0.96 -20.16
N ILE A 583 -14.34 -1.95 -20.80
CA ILE A 583 -14.45 -3.35 -20.40
C ILE A 583 -13.57 -3.61 -19.16
N ARG A 584 -14.03 -4.47 -18.29
CA ARG A 584 -13.34 -4.91 -17.05
C ARG A 584 -12.86 -6.35 -17.15
N PRO A 585 -11.92 -6.81 -16.29
CA PRO A 585 -11.12 -5.97 -15.38
C PRO A 585 -9.97 -5.28 -16.10
N ILE A 586 -9.56 -4.14 -15.54
CA ILE A 586 -8.36 -3.43 -15.91
C ILE A 586 -7.25 -3.85 -14.96
N THR A 587 -6.05 -4.14 -15.50
CA THR A 587 -4.87 -4.54 -14.70
C THR A 587 -3.85 -3.42 -14.59
N SER A 588 -3.71 -2.60 -15.63
CA SER A 588 -2.81 -1.46 -15.65
C SER A 588 -3.25 -0.41 -16.67
N ASN A 589 -2.60 0.74 -16.63
CA ASN A 589 -2.73 1.79 -17.64
C ASN A 589 -1.40 2.47 -17.89
N GLN A 590 -1.25 3.06 -19.08
CA GLN A 590 -0.06 3.81 -19.47
C GLN A 590 -0.40 4.91 -20.47
N ILE A 591 0.42 5.97 -20.53
CA ILE A 591 0.36 6.97 -21.60
C ILE A 591 1.44 6.65 -22.61
N LEU A 592 1.05 6.44 -23.87
CA LEU A 592 1.99 6.22 -24.97
C LEU A 592 2.58 7.57 -25.38
N SER A 593 3.83 7.79 -25.05
CA SER A 593 4.61 8.97 -25.45
C SER A 593 5.92 8.50 -26.08
N SER A 594 6.01 8.58 -27.42
CA SER A 594 7.12 8.03 -28.19
C SER A 594 7.21 8.69 -29.56
N GLN A 595 8.42 9.00 -30.01
CA GLN A 595 8.69 9.52 -31.37
C GLN A 595 8.69 8.40 -32.44
N HIS A 596 8.77 7.14 -32.05
CA HIS A 596 8.75 6.00 -32.97
C HIS A 596 7.35 5.80 -33.58
N PHE A 597 6.28 5.91 -32.76
CA PHE A 597 4.92 5.72 -33.24
C PHE A 597 4.40 6.89 -34.10
N PRO A 598 3.47 6.65 -35.07
CA PRO A 598 2.74 7.70 -35.74
C PRO A 598 1.99 8.63 -34.80
N GLU A 599 1.79 9.89 -35.21
CA GLU A 599 1.14 10.94 -34.41
C GLU A 599 -0.22 10.52 -33.83
N LYS A 600 -0.99 9.69 -34.57
CA LYS A 600 -2.30 9.17 -34.09
C LYS A 600 -2.22 8.31 -32.82
N TYR A 601 -1.04 7.88 -32.40
CA TYR A 601 -0.79 7.11 -31.17
C TYR A 601 -0.23 8.00 -30.06
N GLU A 602 0.30 9.18 -30.37
CA GLU A 602 0.89 10.07 -29.38
C GLU A 602 -0.17 10.51 -28.34
N ASN A 603 0.19 10.48 -27.06
CA ASN A 603 -0.69 10.75 -25.92
C ASN A 603 -1.96 9.85 -25.86
N ASN A 604 -1.89 8.64 -26.40
CA ASN A 604 -2.94 7.66 -26.17
C ASN A 604 -2.81 7.09 -24.77
N PHE A 605 -3.91 7.05 -24.05
CA PHE A 605 -4.06 6.34 -22.78
C PHE A 605 -4.37 4.88 -23.07
N LEU A 606 -3.49 4.00 -22.71
CA LEU A 606 -3.59 2.56 -22.88
C LEU A 606 -4.23 1.93 -21.67
N ILE A 607 -5.07 0.93 -21.87
CA ILE A 607 -5.73 0.14 -20.84
C ILE A 607 -5.51 -1.33 -21.11
N TYR A 608 -4.91 -2.03 -20.16
CA TYR A 608 -4.62 -3.45 -20.21
C TYR A 608 -5.79 -4.23 -19.62
N ASN A 609 -6.33 -5.18 -20.38
CA ASN A 609 -7.48 -5.99 -19.99
C ASN A 609 -7.18 -7.49 -20.16
N VAL A 610 -7.63 -8.28 -19.18
CA VAL A 610 -7.18 -9.69 -19.05
C VAL A 610 -8.32 -10.71 -19.01
N ILE A 611 -9.60 -10.32 -18.89
CA ILE A 611 -10.76 -11.25 -18.85
C ILE A 611 -11.87 -10.83 -19.81
N GLY A 612 -12.51 -9.69 -19.58
CA GLY A 612 -13.64 -9.23 -20.38
C GLY A 612 -13.26 -8.83 -21.81
N PHE A 613 -12.03 -8.49 -22.00
CA PHE A 613 -11.31 -8.27 -23.24
C PHE A 613 -9.87 -8.73 -22.97
N GLN A 614 -9.29 -9.49 -23.83
CA GLN A 614 -7.90 -9.93 -23.69
C GLN A 614 -7.02 -9.15 -24.67
N GLY A 615 -6.53 -8.00 -24.20
CA GLY A 615 -5.84 -7.07 -25.07
C GLY A 615 -5.62 -5.69 -24.44
N ILE A 616 -5.15 -4.76 -25.25
CA ILE A 616 -4.84 -3.38 -24.89
C ILE A 616 -5.74 -2.44 -25.69
N LYS A 617 -6.59 -1.70 -24.97
CA LYS A 617 -7.41 -0.63 -25.54
C LYS A 617 -6.71 0.70 -25.50
N ARG A 618 -7.06 1.60 -26.39
CA ARG A 618 -6.50 2.95 -26.41
C ARG A 618 -7.56 4.04 -26.47
N TYR A 619 -7.28 5.13 -25.79
CA TYR A 619 -8.08 6.35 -25.76
C TYR A 619 -7.16 7.54 -26.02
N GLN A 620 -7.53 8.39 -27.01
CA GLN A 620 -6.83 9.66 -27.23
C GLN A 620 -7.11 10.59 -26.06
N LEU A 621 -6.08 11.08 -25.38
CA LEU A 621 -6.23 12.10 -24.35
C LEU A 621 -6.42 13.48 -24.97
N GLU A 622 -7.50 14.15 -24.63
CA GLU A 622 -7.80 15.51 -25.00
C GLU A 622 -7.74 16.42 -23.77
N TYR A 623 -6.88 17.42 -23.84
CA TYR A 623 -6.74 18.41 -22.77
C TYR A 623 -7.67 19.59 -23.03
N LYS A 624 -8.64 19.75 -22.15
CA LYS A 624 -9.60 20.86 -22.17
C LYS A 624 -9.15 21.99 -21.27
N ASP A 625 -9.89 23.10 -21.30
CA ASP A 625 -9.67 24.24 -20.41
C ASP A 625 -9.70 23.82 -18.93
N LEU A 626 -9.04 24.56 -18.07
CA LEU A 626 -8.99 24.34 -16.63
C LEU A 626 -8.35 22.99 -16.21
N GLY A 627 -7.49 22.43 -17.07
CA GLY A 627 -6.77 21.20 -16.80
C GLY A 627 -7.66 19.95 -16.78
N VAL A 628 -8.83 19.99 -17.40
CA VAL A 628 -9.67 18.81 -17.60
C VAL A 628 -9.04 17.93 -18.65
N VAL A 629 -8.96 16.61 -18.38
CA VAL A 629 -8.50 15.60 -19.34
C VAL A 629 -9.67 14.66 -19.64
N GLU A 630 -9.94 14.45 -20.93
CA GLU A 630 -10.94 13.52 -21.42
C GLU A 630 -10.29 12.46 -22.32
N GLY A 631 -10.75 11.22 -22.25
CA GLY A 631 -10.31 10.13 -23.10
C GLY A 631 -11.37 9.84 -24.19
N VAL A 632 -10.98 9.95 -25.44
CA VAL A 632 -11.83 9.61 -26.60
C VAL A 632 -11.39 8.25 -27.14
N GLU A 633 -12.30 7.28 -27.24
CA GLU A 633 -11.98 5.93 -27.72
C GLU A 633 -11.33 5.98 -29.11
N ALA A 634 -10.18 5.36 -29.26
CA ALA A 634 -9.37 5.39 -30.47
C ALA A 634 -9.13 3.99 -31.08
N GLY A 635 -9.86 2.98 -30.57
CA GLY A 635 -9.81 1.60 -31.01
C GLY A 635 -8.88 0.73 -30.17
N ASP A 636 -8.65 -0.50 -30.62
CA ASP A 636 -7.82 -1.48 -29.93
C ASP A 636 -6.37 -1.41 -30.44
N LEU A 637 -5.39 -1.61 -29.54
CA LEU A 637 -3.98 -1.65 -29.91
C LEU A 637 -3.55 -3.08 -30.23
N VAL A 638 -3.97 -4.02 -29.38
CA VAL A 638 -3.79 -5.45 -29.59
C VAL A 638 -4.91 -6.22 -28.91
N PHE A 639 -5.36 -7.30 -29.49
CA PHE A 639 -6.19 -8.29 -28.84
C PHE A 639 -5.92 -9.67 -29.45
N THR A 640 -6.26 -10.74 -28.70
CA THR A 640 -6.09 -12.11 -29.18
C THR A 640 -7.32 -12.58 -29.97
N GLY A 641 -7.08 -13.25 -31.09
CA GLY A 641 -8.10 -13.87 -31.93
C GLY A 641 -8.78 -12.93 -32.93
N ASN A 642 -9.86 -13.44 -33.52
CA ASN A 642 -10.64 -12.79 -34.59
C ASN A 642 -11.92 -12.11 -34.11
N ASP A 643 -12.27 -12.25 -32.83
CA ASP A 643 -13.47 -11.64 -32.23
C ASP A 643 -13.11 -10.96 -30.90
N PRO A 644 -13.02 -9.60 -30.87
CA PRO A 644 -12.69 -8.85 -29.65
C PRO A 644 -13.82 -8.90 -28.61
N THR A 645 -14.98 -9.44 -28.95
CA THR A 645 -16.11 -9.57 -28.01
C THR A 645 -16.16 -10.95 -27.35
N PHE A 646 -15.39 -11.91 -27.86
CA PHE A 646 -15.29 -13.21 -27.24
C PHE A 646 -14.54 -13.16 -25.91
N ARG A 647 -15.08 -13.84 -24.92
CA ARG A 647 -14.57 -13.85 -23.53
C ARG A 647 -14.33 -15.28 -23.09
N PRO A 648 -13.12 -15.84 -23.29
CA PRO A 648 -12.83 -17.23 -22.98
C PRO A 648 -12.88 -17.55 -21.48
N SER A 649 -12.74 -16.56 -20.63
CA SER A 649 -12.88 -16.73 -19.18
C SER A 649 -13.87 -15.67 -18.64
N SER A 650 -14.98 -16.11 -18.04
CA SER A 650 -15.77 -15.25 -17.17
C SER A 650 -15.58 -15.73 -15.72
N GLU A 651 -15.58 -14.79 -14.79
CA GLU A 651 -15.48 -15.09 -13.36
C GLU A 651 -16.58 -16.04 -12.84
N ALA A 652 -17.66 -16.19 -13.58
CA ALA A 652 -18.85 -16.92 -13.15
C ALA A 652 -19.09 -18.28 -13.82
N GLN A 653 -18.47 -18.58 -14.96
CA GLN A 653 -18.68 -19.86 -15.65
C GLN A 653 -17.48 -20.24 -16.54
N PRO A 654 -17.00 -21.48 -16.47
CA PRO A 654 -16.04 -22.00 -17.44
C PRO A 654 -16.66 -21.95 -18.83
N ARG A 655 -16.08 -21.21 -19.77
CA ARG A 655 -16.58 -21.14 -21.13
C ARG A 655 -15.79 -22.05 -22.02
N VAL A 656 -16.51 -22.87 -22.76
CA VAL A 656 -15.96 -23.64 -23.90
C VAL A 656 -15.50 -22.64 -24.94
N VAL A 657 -14.27 -22.78 -25.41
CA VAL A 657 -13.76 -22.03 -26.57
C VAL A 657 -14.65 -22.35 -27.76
N PRO A 658 -15.28 -21.38 -28.45
CA PRO A 658 -16.17 -21.66 -29.59
C PRO A 658 -15.38 -22.29 -30.72
N GLU A 659 -16.08 -23.14 -31.49
CA GLU A 659 -15.55 -23.64 -32.74
C GLU A 659 -15.22 -22.44 -33.68
N GLY A 660 -13.98 -22.39 -34.20
CA GLY A 660 -13.52 -21.32 -35.05
C GLY A 660 -12.89 -20.11 -34.34
N TYR A 661 -12.77 -20.11 -33.01
CA TYR A 661 -11.98 -19.10 -32.31
C TYR A 661 -10.49 -19.31 -32.59
N THR A 662 -9.83 -18.26 -33.04
CA THR A 662 -8.40 -18.31 -33.46
C THR A 662 -7.44 -17.71 -32.45
N GLY A 663 -7.94 -17.19 -31.32
CA GLY A 663 -7.14 -16.50 -30.31
C GLY A 663 -6.45 -17.44 -29.30
N ASP A 664 -5.61 -16.85 -28.48
CA ASP A 664 -5.02 -17.49 -27.32
C ASP A 664 -5.86 -17.23 -26.08
N PRO A 665 -6.52 -18.24 -25.48
CA PRO A 665 -7.37 -18.06 -24.33
C PRO A 665 -6.59 -17.75 -23.03
N ASN A 666 -5.27 -17.91 -23.02
CA ASN A 666 -4.39 -17.62 -21.88
C ASN A 666 -3.70 -16.26 -21.97
N PHE A 667 -3.84 -15.53 -23.10
CA PHE A 667 -3.27 -14.20 -23.26
C PHE A 667 -3.80 -13.21 -22.21
N ARG A 668 -2.90 -12.62 -21.40
CA ARG A 668 -3.21 -11.75 -20.25
C ARG A 668 -2.26 -10.55 -20.21
N PRO A 669 -2.43 -9.52 -21.04
CA PRO A 669 -1.58 -8.36 -20.99
C PRO A 669 -1.72 -7.66 -19.62
N SER A 670 -0.65 -7.77 -18.81
CA SER A 670 -0.68 -7.33 -17.40
C SER A 670 -0.29 -5.87 -17.22
N ASP A 671 0.78 -5.45 -17.88
CA ASP A 671 1.37 -4.12 -17.76
C ASP A 671 2.24 -3.82 -18.98
N GLY A 672 2.77 -2.57 -19.12
CA GLY A 672 3.67 -2.21 -20.20
C GLY A 672 4.48 -0.96 -19.95
N VAL A 673 5.54 -0.79 -20.74
CA VAL A 673 6.46 0.35 -20.65
C VAL A 673 7.00 0.73 -22.02
N ILE A 674 7.31 2.00 -22.24
CA ILE A 674 8.00 2.46 -23.46
C ILE A 674 9.50 2.33 -23.24
N GLY A 675 10.16 1.52 -24.07
CA GLY A 675 11.60 1.32 -24.02
C GLY A 675 12.42 2.50 -24.54
N LYS A 676 13.75 2.41 -24.42
CA LYS A 676 14.71 3.42 -24.90
C LYS A 676 14.64 3.66 -26.41
N ASP A 677 14.22 2.64 -27.16
CA ASP A 677 14.03 2.64 -28.62
C ASP A 677 12.69 3.22 -29.06
N GLY A 678 11.83 3.59 -28.10
CA GLY A 678 10.49 4.12 -28.31
C GLY A 678 9.42 3.07 -28.62
N ALA A 679 9.74 1.77 -28.64
CA ALA A 679 8.76 0.69 -28.77
C ALA A 679 7.99 0.48 -27.47
N LEU A 680 6.81 -0.11 -27.56
CA LEU A 680 6.01 -0.53 -26.40
C LEU A 680 6.36 -1.96 -26.03
N TYR A 681 6.85 -2.18 -24.83
CA TYR A 681 7.05 -3.50 -24.22
C TYR A 681 5.88 -3.80 -23.31
N PHE A 682 5.27 -4.97 -23.45
CA PHE A 682 4.15 -5.35 -22.58
C PHE A 682 4.25 -6.80 -22.14
N GLY A 683 3.93 -7.02 -20.86
CA GLY A 683 3.94 -8.35 -20.25
C GLY A 683 2.67 -9.12 -20.57
N ASP A 684 2.80 -10.38 -20.91
CA ASP A 684 1.72 -11.37 -20.94
C ASP A 684 1.88 -12.32 -19.75
N TRP A 685 0.98 -12.22 -18.79
CA TRP A 685 0.94 -13.12 -17.64
C TRP A 685 0.71 -14.60 -18.04
N HIS A 686 0.10 -14.80 -19.18
CA HIS A 686 -0.11 -16.11 -19.83
C HIS A 686 -0.66 -17.19 -18.90
N ASN A 687 -1.70 -16.88 -18.16
CA ASN A 687 -2.26 -17.74 -17.12
C ASN A 687 -3.75 -18.03 -17.36
N ALA A 688 -4.13 -19.28 -17.12
CA ALA A 688 -5.53 -19.69 -17.25
C ALA A 688 -6.41 -19.05 -16.17
N ILE A 689 -5.87 -18.85 -14.95
CA ILE A 689 -6.57 -18.30 -13.80
C ILE A 689 -5.78 -17.12 -13.24
N ILE A 690 -6.35 -15.92 -13.33
CA ILE A 690 -5.76 -14.70 -12.80
C ILE A 690 -6.64 -14.04 -11.72
N THR A 691 -7.76 -14.64 -11.37
CA THR A 691 -8.68 -14.14 -10.35
C THR A 691 -8.57 -14.96 -9.07
N HIS A 692 -8.90 -14.34 -7.93
CA HIS A 692 -8.97 -15.03 -6.64
C HIS A 692 -10.31 -15.76 -6.42
N SER A 693 -11.37 -15.39 -7.12
CA SER A 693 -12.70 -16.01 -7.02
C SER A 693 -13.30 -16.12 -8.43
N PRO A 694 -14.05 -17.18 -8.77
CA PRO A 694 -14.54 -18.27 -7.92
C PRO A 694 -13.58 -19.48 -7.77
N TYR A 695 -12.29 -19.30 -7.93
CA TYR A 695 -11.32 -20.38 -7.90
C TYR A 695 -10.56 -20.42 -6.56
N ASN A 696 -10.34 -21.64 -6.04
CA ASN A 696 -9.48 -21.83 -4.88
C ASN A 696 -8.07 -21.24 -5.13
N LEU A 697 -7.43 -20.69 -4.12
CA LEU A 697 -6.06 -20.18 -4.25
C LEU A 697 -5.04 -21.28 -4.63
N ARG A 698 -5.40 -22.54 -4.44
CA ARG A 698 -4.58 -23.72 -4.81
C ARG A 698 -5.21 -24.55 -5.94
N ASP A 699 -6.05 -23.92 -6.78
CA ASP A 699 -6.55 -24.58 -7.98
C ASP A 699 -5.36 -25.10 -8.83
N ILE A 700 -5.42 -26.38 -9.22
CA ILE A 700 -4.30 -27.05 -9.93
C ILE A 700 -3.97 -26.42 -11.29
N ASN A 701 -4.89 -25.62 -11.84
CA ASN A 701 -4.71 -24.94 -13.12
C ASN A 701 -4.24 -23.47 -12.97
N ARG A 702 -3.81 -23.06 -11.77
CA ARG A 702 -3.06 -21.82 -11.63
C ARG A 702 -1.64 -22.04 -12.14
N ASP A 703 -1.31 -21.35 -13.20
CA ASP A 703 -0.01 -21.48 -13.84
C ASP A 703 1.08 -20.79 -13.02
N GLN A 704 2.22 -21.45 -12.91
CA GLN A 704 3.43 -20.99 -12.23
C GLN A 704 4.68 -21.27 -13.07
N ALA A 705 4.51 -21.36 -14.41
CA ALA A 705 5.57 -21.72 -15.33
C ALA A 705 5.70 -20.77 -16.53
N HIS A 706 4.66 -19.99 -16.83
CA HIS A 706 4.64 -19.15 -18.04
C HIS A 706 4.70 -17.67 -17.72
N GLY A 707 5.26 -16.89 -18.63
CA GLY A 707 5.34 -15.44 -18.60
C GLY A 707 6.16 -14.90 -19.76
N ARG A 708 5.67 -13.88 -20.45
CA ARG A 708 6.25 -13.37 -21.69
C ARG A 708 6.29 -11.87 -21.72
N ILE A 709 7.23 -11.33 -22.46
CA ILE A 709 7.34 -9.91 -22.78
C ILE A 709 7.34 -9.78 -24.31
N TYR A 710 6.34 -9.09 -24.81
CA TYR A 710 6.24 -8.75 -26.22
C TYR A 710 6.68 -7.30 -26.44
N ARG A 711 7.23 -7.02 -27.63
CA ARG A 711 7.63 -5.69 -28.08
C ARG A 711 6.80 -5.30 -29.29
N MET A 712 6.09 -4.18 -29.21
CA MET A 712 5.30 -3.63 -30.31
C MET A 712 5.99 -2.42 -30.90
N SER A 713 6.09 -2.37 -32.22
CA SER A 713 6.72 -1.28 -32.98
C SER A 713 5.89 -0.84 -34.17
N ALA A 714 6.19 0.33 -34.72
CA ALA A 714 5.56 0.87 -35.92
C ALA A 714 6.33 0.45 -37.16
N LYS A 715 5.61 -0.17 -38.12
CA LYS A 715 6.19 -0.62 -39.39
C LYS A 715 6.77 0.54 -40.19
N ASN A 716 7.92 0.31 -40.81
CA ASN A 716 8.57 1.26 -41.72
C ASN A 716 8.88 2.63 -41.10
N ARG A 717 9.07 2.70 -39.81
CA ARG A 717 9.53 3.90 -39.12
C ARG A 717 10.84 3.66 -38.38
N PRO A 718 11.74 4.64 -38.31
CA PRO A 718 12.95 4.50 -37.51
C PRO A 718 12.58 4.38 -36.02
N PHE A 719 13.33 3.61 -35.29
CA PHE A 719 13.26 3.62 -33.82
C PHE A 719 13.72 4.98 -33.28
N GLN A 720 13.31 5.28 -32.06
CA GLN A 720 13.81 6.44 -31.35
C GLN A 720 15.29 6.21 -31.01
N GLU A 721 16.13 7.22 -31.29
CA GLU A 721 17.52 7.17 -30.88
C GLU A 721 17.63 7.15 -29.35
N PRO A 722 18.30 6.17 -28.73
CA PRO A 722 18.48 6.10 -27.31
C PRO A 722 19.19 7.34 -26.76
N VAL A 723 18.66 7.91 -25.69
CA VAL A 723 19.24 9.07 -25.01
C VAL A 723 20.00 8.59 -23.77
N ALA A 724 21.29 8.95 -23.67
CA ALA A 724 22.08 8.64 -22.50
C ALA A 724 21.60 9.45 -21.28
N ILE A 725 21.29 8.76 -20.19
CA ILE A 725 20.78 9.36 -18.94
C ILE A 725 21.64 8.92 -17.75
N TYR A 726 21.85 7.61 -17.60
CA TYR A 726 22.62 7.07 -16.48
C TYR A 726 24.04 7.66 -16.42
N GLY A 727 24.40 8.21 -15.25
CA GLY A 727 25.74 8.75 -15.02
C GLY A 727 26.05 10.08 -15.72
N GLU A 728 25.14 10.63 -16.52
CA GLU A 728 25.38 11.87 -17.26
C GLU A 728 25.53 13.09 -16.34
N PRO A 729 26.30 14.14 -16.78
CA PRO A 729 26.37 15.40 -16.05
C PRO A 729 24.99 16.05 -15.84
N ILE A 730 24.79 16.67 -14.67
CA ILE A 730 23.51 17.27 -14.31
C ILE A 730 23.06 18.31 -15.36
N GLU A 731 23.97 19.09 -15.90
CA GLU A 731 23.67 20.11 -16.92
C GLU A 731 23.04 19.47 -18.17
N LYS A 732 23.59 18.33 -18.60
CA LYS A 732 23.07 17.61 -19.76
C LYS A 732 21.70 17.01 -19.46
N LEU A 733 21.50 16.49 -18.24
CA LEU A 733 20.20 15.96 -17.78
C LEU A 733 19.13 17.05 -17.74
N LEU A 734 19.47 18.26 -17.28
CA LEU A 734 18.54 19.40 -17.24
C LEU A 734 18.06 19.83 -18.64
N GLU A 735 18.92 19.74 -19.67
CA GLU A 735 18.50 20.01 -21.05
C GLU A 735 17.49 19.01 -21.58
N LEU A 736 17.53 17.76 -21.12
CA LEU A 736 16.59 16.72 -21.50
C LEU A 736 15.15 16.96 -20.97
N PHE A 737 14.94 17.91 -20.06
CA PHE A 737 13.58 18.34 -19.71
C PHE A 737 12.84 19.04 -20.86
N ARG A 738 13.52 19.37 -21.95
CA ARG A 738 12.90 19.82 -23.22
C ARG A 738 12.40 18.67 -24.08
N SER A 739 12.70 17.40 -23.73
CA SER A 739 12.25 16.25 -24.51
C SER A 739 10.72 16.23 -24.64
N PRO A 740 10.18 15.98 -25.83
CA PRO A 740 8.74 15.74 -25.99
C PRO A 740 8.29 14.41 -25.42
N VAL A 741 9.21 13.47 -25.19
CA VAL A 741 8.95 12.12 -24.69
C VAL A 741 8.88 12.14 -23.17
N ASP A 742 7.74 11.73 -22.62
CA ASP A 742 7.47 11.77 -21.18
C ASP A 742 8.41 10.83 -20.39
N GLY A 743 8.71 9.64 -20.95
CA GLY A 743 9.63 8.66 -20.37
C GLY A 743 11.05 9.19 -20.18
N ILE A 744 11.57 9.99 -21.13
CA ILE A 744 12.91 10.61 -21.00
C ILE A 744 12.94 11.56 -19.81
N ARG A 745 11.94 12.43 -19.66
CA ARG A 745 11.87 13.36 -18.51
C ARG A 745 11.69 12.61 -17.19
N HIS A 746 10.93 11.53 -17.20
CA HIS A 746 10.76 10.65 -16.03
C HIS A 746 12.11 10.04 -15.60
N SER A 747 12.85 9.44 -16.54
CA SER A 747 14.17 8.87 -16.26
C SER A 747 15.20 9.93 -15.78
N VAL A 748 15.12 11.16 -16.30
CA VAL A 748 15.94 12.29 -15.79
C VAL A 748 15.62 12.59 -14.33
N ARG A 749 14.34 12.63 -13.95
CA ARG A 749 13.94 12.85 -12.55
C ARG A 749 14.45 11.73 -11.64
N ILE A 750 14.36 10.47 -12.09
CA ILE A 750 14.90 9.31 -11.37
C ILE A 750 16.41 9.46 -11.16
N GLU A 751 17.17 9.74 -12.23
CA GLU A 751 18.62 9.90 -12.15
C GLU A 751 19.01 11.04 -11.20
N LEU A 752 18.33 12.18 -11.30
CA LEU A 752 18.59 13.34 -10.43
C LEU A 752 18.18 13.11 -8.98
N SER A 753 17.23 12.20 -8.70
CA SER A 753 16.82 11.89 -7.33
C SER A 753 17.96 11.32 -6.48
N GLY A 754 18.92 10.64 -7.10
CA GLY A 754 20.10 10.05 -6.45
C GLY A 754 21.33 10.96 -6.38
N ARG A 755 21.24 12.17 -6.94
CA ARG A 755 22.35 13.13 -6.94
C ARG A 755 22.28 14.04 -5.71
N GLU A 756 23.42 14.64 -5.34
CA GLU A 756 23.51 15.53 -4.20
C GLU A 756 22.59 16.76 -4.36
N SER A 757 21.65 16.95 -3.43
CA SER A 757 20.56 17.93 -3.53
C SER A 757 21.06 19.37 -3.76
N LYS A 758 22.13 19.76 -3.08
CA LYS A 758 22.69 21.13 -3.19
C LYS A 758 23.22 21.37 -4.61
N GLU A 759 23.93 20.42 -5.18
CA GLU A 759 24.50 20.52 -6.52
C GLU A 759 23.37 20.54 -7.58
N VAL A 760 22.40 19.64 -7.46
CA VAL A 760 21.25 19.59 -8.38
C VAL A 760 20.50 20.92 -8.38
N ILE A 761 20.17 21.44 -7.21
CA ILE A 761 19.40 22.69 -7.07
C ILE A 761 20.17 23.90 -7.60
N GLU A 762 21.47 24.00 -7.32
CA GLU A 762 22.32 25.10 -7.84
C GLU A 762 22.34 25.10 -9.37
N LYS A 763 22.58 23.93 -9.99
CA LYS A 763 22.62 23.81 -11.46
C LYS A 763 21.23 24.01 -12.09
N ALA A 764 20.19 23.51 -11.46
CA ALA A 764 18.80 23.71 -11.88
C ALA A 764 18.40 25.20 -11.88
N GLN A 765 18.80 25.96 -10.85
CA GLN A 765 18.56 27.39 -10.77
C GLN A 765 19.35 28.17 -11.87
N ASN A 766 20.53 27.72 -12.20
CA ASN A 766 21.31 28.32 -13.29
C ASN A 766 20.67 28.00 -14.65
N TYR A 767 20.21 26.77 -14.87
CA TYR A 767 19.48 26.40 -16.08
C TYR A 767 18.18 27.19 -16.22
N ALA A 768 17.41 27.37 -15.14
CA ALA A 768 16.16 28.14 -15.15
C ALA A 768 16.35 29.59 -15.65
N LYS A 769 17.54 30.21 -15.45
CA LYS A 769 17.85 31.56 -15.93
C LYS A 769 18.03 31.64 -17.46
N THR A 770 18.24 30.52 -18.14
CA THR A 770 18.36 30.42 -19.59
C THR A 770 17.02 30.30 -20.30
N LEU A 771 15.95 30.00 -19.53
CA LEU A 771 14.58 29.80 -20.03
C LEU A 771 13.83 31.15 -20.09
N ASP A 772 13.04 31.36 -21.16
CA ASP A 772 12.16 32.52 -21.27
C ASP A 772 10.82 32.28 -20.59
N PRO A 773 10.50 32.97 -19.49
CA PRO A 773 9.23 32.79 -18.77
C PRO A 773 7.97 33.19 -19.57
N GLN A 774 8.16 33.89 -20.74
CA GLN A 774 7.05 34.23 -21.63
C GLN A 774 6.93 33.27 -22.83
N SER A 775 7.84 32.30 -22.97
CA SER A 775 7.78 31.27 -24.00
C SER A 775 6.85 30.14 -23.57
N LYS A 776 5.94 29.69 -24.43
CA LYS A 776 5.17 28.47 -24.22
C LYS A 776 6.05 27.22 -24.33
N GLU A 777 7.09 27.27 -25.14
CA GLU A 777 8.03 26.15 -25.33
C GLU A 777 8.87 25.91 -24.07
N ASP A 778 9.16 26.97 -23.32
CA ASP A 778 9.94 26.90 -22.08
C ASP A 778 9.08 26.65 -20.84
N ALA A 779 7.75 26.62 -20.98
CA ALA A 779 6.82 26.44 -19.87
C ALA A 779 6.98 25.08 -19.19
N LEU A 780 7.11 24.01 -19.97
CA LEU A 780 7.30 22.66 -19.41
C LEU A 780 8.68 22.47 -18.78
N PRO A 781 9.81 22.80 -19.43
CA PRO A 781 11.12 22.78 -18.79
C PRO A 781 11.17 23.59 -17.49
N MET A 782 10.58 24.77 -17.45
CA MET A 782 10.53 25.60 -16.26
C MET A 782 9.72 24.97 -15.13
N LEU A 783 8.61 24.29 -15.46
CA LEU A 783 7.81 23.51 -14.52
C LEU A 783 8.59 22.31 -13.99
N GLU A 784 9.35 21.60 -14.86
CA GLU A 784 10.22 20.49 -14.43
C GLU A 784 11.27 20.95 -13.41
N ILE A 785 11.88 22.13 -13.62
CA ILE A 785 12.79 22.71 -12.64
C ILE A 785 12.06 23.03 -11.33
N LEU A 786 10.84 23.53 -11.37
CA LEU A 786 10.04 23.78 -10.17
C LEU A 786 9.75 22.47 -9.41
N TRP A 787 9.41 21.41 -10.15
CA TRP A 787 9.21 20.09 -9.57
C TRP A 787 10.51 19.49 -9.01
N LEU A 788 11.63 19.73 -9.66
CA LEU A 788 12.95 19.29 -9.14
C LEU A 788 13.25 19.93 -7.78
N HIS A 789 12.91 21.21 -7.62
CA HIS A 789 12.95 21.87 -6.31
C HIS A 789 12.02 21.17 -5.28
N GLN A 790 10.85 20.71 -5.70
CA GLN A 790 9.92 19.99 -4.83
C GLN A 790 10.46 18.59 -4.47
N GLN A 791 11.01 17.87 -5.43
CA GLN A 791 11.61 16.54 -5.22
C GLN A 791 12.76 16.56 -4.21
N HIS A 792 13.58 17.61 -4.27
CA HIS A 792 14.71 17.82 -3.34
C HIS A 792 14.31 18.55 -2.05
N ASN A 793 13.00 18.82 -1.85
CA ASN A 793 12.45 19.52 -0.70
C ASN A 793 13.09 20.91 -0.42
N VAL A 794 13.44 21.63 -1.48
CA VAL A 794 14.06 22.97 -1.43
C VAL A 794 13.11 24.00 -2.04
N LYS A 795 12.38 24.74 -1.21
CA LYS A 795 11.39 25.73 -1.68
C LYS A 795 12.03 26.86 -2.47
N ASN A 796 11.48 27.17 -3.65
CA ASN A 796 11.88 28.33 -4.49
C ASN A 796 10.65 29.14 -4.87
N ASN A 797 10.30 30.09 -4.01
CA ASN A 797 9.09 30.92 -4.16
C ASN A 797 9.15 31.84 -5.38
N ASP A 798 10.32 32.26 -5.84
CA ASP A 798 10.44 33.16 -7.01
C ASP A 798 10.23 32.40 -8.31
N LEU A 799 10.77 31.18 -8.41
CA LEU A 799 10.49 30.30 -9.54
C LEU A 799 8.99 29.90 -9.56
N LEU A 800 8.42 29.58 -8.39
CA LEU A 800 7.00 29.30 -8.30
C LEU A 800 6.15 30.47 -8.81
N LYS A 801 6.44 31.71 -8.41
CA LYS A 801 5.75 32.92 -8.91
C LYS A 801 5.89 33.06 -10.43
N THR A 802 7.05 32.71 -10.96
CA THR A 802 7.31 32.74 -12.40
C THR A 802 6.45 31.74 -13.15
N VAL A 803 6.40 30.47 -12.70
CA VAL A 803 5.60 29.42 -13.34
C VAL A 803 4.10 29.68 -13.20
N LEU A 804 3.65 30.24 -12.08
CA LEU A 804 2.26 30.69 -11.90
C LEU A 804 1.84 31.79 -12.90
N ARG A 805 2.78 32.47 -13.56
CA ARG A 805 2.57 33.47 -14.61
C ARG A 805 2.86 32.97 -16.02
N SER A 806 3.14 31.69 -16.17
CA SER A 806 3.43 31.07 -17.47
C SER A 806 2.32 31.34 -18.48
N PRO A 807 2.65 31.55 -19.77
CA PRO A 807 1.65 31.63 -20.84
C PRO A 807 0.89 30.32 -21.06
N GLU A 808 1.46 29.19 -20.60
CA GLU A 808 0.84 27.88 -20.68
C GLU A 808 -0.08 27.62 -19.46
N GLU A 809 -1.39 27.47 -19.70
CA GLU A 809 -2.38 27.27 -18.64
C GLU A 809 -2.09 26.03 -17.79
N LYS A 810 -1.69 24.93 -18.42
CA LYS A 810 -1.47 23.65 -17.74
C LYS A 810 -0.28 23.73 -16.78
N ALA A 811 0.77 24.48 -17.15
CA ALA A 811 1.91 24.77 -16.27
C ALA A 811 1.47 25.60 -15.05
N ARG A 812 0.60 26.60 -15.25
CA ARG A 812 0.04 27.37 -14.11
C ARG A 812 -0.74 26.49 -13.17
N ILE A 813 -1.57 25.55 -13.68
CA ILE A 813 -2.37 24.62 -12.90
C ILE A 813 -1.45 23.67 -12.12
N ALA A 814 -0.40 23.16 -12.73
CA ALA A 814 0.59 22.31 -12.06
C ALA A 814 1.32 23.08 -10.94
N ALA A 815 1.75 24.31 -11.20
CA ALA A 815 2.37 25.16 -10.19
C ALA A 815 1.45 25.48 -8.99
N GLN A 816 0.12 25.49 -9.18
CA GLN A 816 -0.84 25.63 -8.09
C GLN A 816 -0.78 24.45 -7.12
N LYS A 817 -0.55 23.22 -7.63
CA LYS A 817 -0.34 22.05 -6.77
C LYS A 817 0.94 22.19 -5.95
N VAL A 818 2.03 22.67 -6.57
CA VAL A 818 3.30 22.96 -5.86
C VAL A 818 3.06 24.00 -4.76
N ALA A 819 2.33 25.09 -5.07
CA ALA A 819 1.99 26.11 -4.10
C ALA A 819 1.21 25.53 -2.90
N TRP A 820 0.29 24.63 -3.18
CA TRP A 820 -0.48 23.96 -2.14
C TRP A 820 0.42 23.07 -1.26
N PHE A 821 1.30 22.27 -1.84
CA PHE A 821 2.23 21.43 -1.08
C PHE A 821 3.22 22.24 -0.24
N TRP A 822 3.65 23.40 -0.72
CA TRP A 822 4.55 24.29 0.00
C TRP A 822 3.87 25.22 1.00
N SER A 823 2.54 25.35 0.96
CA SER A 823 1.80 25.99 2.03
C SER A 823 1.81 25.07 3.25
N ASP A 824 2.02 25.61 4.46
CA ASP A 824 2.11 24.81 5.70
C ASP A 824 0.79 24.16 6.14
N ARG A 825 -0.10 23.83 5.19
CA ARG A 825 -1.32 23.05 5.46
C ARG A 825 -1.01 21.67 6.04
N ASP A 826 0.16 21.13 5.76
CA ASP A 826 0.64 19.92 6.42
C ASP A 826 0.88 20.11 7.94
N SER A 827 1.07 21.35 8.42
CA SER A 827 1.13 21.64 9.85
C SER A 827 -0.20 21.38 10.55
N HIS A 828 -1.35 21.55 9.87
CA HIS A 828 -2.66 21.20 10.41
C HIS A 828 -2.90 19.69 10.47
N ARG A 829 -2.32 18.93 9.55
CA ARG A 829 -2.29 17.47 9.62
C ARG A 829 -1.34 16.96 10.70
N ARG A 830 -0.33 17.75 11.07
CA ARG A 830 0.63 17.42 12.14
C ARG A 830 0.10 17.67 13.56
N GLY A 831 -1.17 18.01 13.74
CA GLY A 831 -1.76 18.25 15.07
C GLY A 831 -1.29 19.53 15.77
N GLY A 832 -0.57 20.40 15.09
CA GLY A 832 -0.10 21.69 15.61
C GLY A 832 -1.20 22.75 15.58
N THR A 833 -1.48 23.37 16.73
CA THR A 833 -2.47 24.45 16.89
C THR A 833 -1.94 25.84 16.53
N THR A 834 -0.72 25.98 16.07
CA THR A 834 -0.13 27.26 15.70
C THR A 834 -0.26 27.50 14.20
N ALA A 835 -1.15 28.42 13.82
CA ALA A 835 -1.20 28.94 12.47
C ALA A 835 0.17 29.56 12.13
N ASP A 836 0.95 28.88 11.28
CA ASP A 836 2.21 29.45 10.78
C ASP A 836 1.87 30.62 9.86
N ILE A 837 2.30 31.80 10.27
CA ILE A 837 2.09 33.06 9.56
C ILE A 837 2.63 32.99 8.13
N SER A 838 3.67 32.19 7.86
CA SER A 838 4.25 31.98 6.54
C SER A 838 3.30 31.25 5.58
N GLY A 839 2.62 30.24 6.06
CA GLY A 839 1.62 29.50 5.28
C GLY A 839 0.39 30.34 4.95
N MET A 840 -0.03 31.20 5.88
CA MET A 840 -1.15 32.12 5.68
C MET A 840 -0.82 33.23 4.66
N GLN A 841 0.41 33.75 4.67
CA GLN A 841 0.89 34.69 3.67
C GLN A 841 1.00 34.06 2.27
N PHE A 842 1.42 32.82 2.20
CA PHE A 842 1.54 32.09 0.95
C PHE A 842 0.16 31.78 0.34
N ARG A 843 -0.80 31.42 1.17
CA ARG A 843 -2.20 31.21 0.80
C ARG A 843 -2.83 32.50 0.28
N THR A 844 -2.65 33.63 0.99
CA THR A 844 -3.15 34.95 0.55
C THR A 844 -2.49 35.42 -0.73
N PHE A 845 -1.18 35.12 -0.91
CA PHE A 845 -0.47 35.40 -2.16
C PHE A 845 -1.05 34.58 -3.33
N TYR A 846 -1.29 33.30 -3.11
CA TYR A 846 -1.86 32.38 -4.11
C TYR A 846 -3.28 32.79 -4.54
N GLU A 847 -4.14 33.09 -3.57
CA GLU A 847 -5.52 33.56 -3.82
C GLU A 847 -5.55 34.89 -4.58
N LYS A 848 -4.77 35.87 -4.15
CA LYS A 848 -4.64 37.15 -4.86
C LYS A 848 -4.09 37.00 -6.27
N PHE A 849 -3.07 36.20 -6.43
CA PHE A 849 -2.43 35.99 -7.71
C PHE A 849 -3.41 35.31 -8.71
N TRP A 850 -4.20 34.38 -8.24
CA TRP A 850 -5.21 33.71 -9.06
C TRP A 850 -6.31 34.68 -9.50
N GLU A 851 -6.77 35.52 -8.58
CA GLU A 851 -7.75 36.56 -8.91
C GLU A 851 -7.21 37.58 -9.93
N GLU A 852 -5.93 37.94 -9.87
CA GLU A 852 -5.29 38.87 -10.81
C GLU A 852 -4.97 38.23 -12.17
N ALA A 853 -4.51 36.98 -12.21
CA ALA A 853 -4.06 36.28 -13.42
C ALA A 853 -5.22 35.86 -14.35
N ASP A 854 -6.42 35.64 -13.84
CA ASP A 854 -7.54 35.04 -14.59
C ASP A 854 -8.82 35.90 -14.57
N SER A 855 -8.69 37.18 -14.22
CA SER A 855 -9.83 38.08 -13.93
C SER A 855 -10.77 38.38 -15.12
N THR A 856 -10.38 38.14 -16.35
CA THR A 856 -11.17 38.57 -17.53
C THR A 856 -11.88 37.43 -18.27
N LYS A 857 -11.35 36.21 -18.29
CA LYS A 857 -11.94 35.09 -19.08
C LYS A 857 -12.79 34.13 -18.26
N VAL A 858 -12.46 33.91 -16.98
CA VAL A 858 -13.20 32.96 -16.12
C VAL A 858 -14.48 33.58 -15.57
N LYS A 859 -14.49 34.90 -15.32
CA LYS A 859 -15.73 35.59 -14.93
C LYS A 859 -16.84 35.55 -16.01
N ALA A 860 -16.49 35.66 -17.26
CA ALA A 860 -17.44 35.56 -18.35
C ALA A 860 -18.06 34.15 -18.49
N LYS A 861 -17.29 33.09 -18.33
CA LYS A 861 -17.80 31.71 -18.38
C LYS A 861 -18.61 31.32 -17.13
N HIS A 862 -18.27 31.87 -15.94
CA HIS A 862 -19.04 31.62 -14.72
C HIS A 862 -20.40 32.33 -14.72
N GLU A 863 -20.56 33.45 -15.42
CA GLU A 863 -21.85 34.11 -15.55
C GLU A 863 -22.78 33.39 -16.52
N ASP A 864 -22.27 32.77 -17.60
CA ASP A 864 -23.05 31.93 -18.50
C ASP A 864 -23.55 30.64 -17.86
N MET A 865 -22.78 30.05 -16.93
CA MET A 865 -23.23 28.85 -16.17
C MET A 865 -24.21 29.16 -15.03
N LYS A 866 -24.30 30.39 -14.55
CA LYS A 866 -25.32 30.82 -13.57
C LYS A 866 -26.74 30.94 -14.11
N GLY A 867 -26.88 30.97 -15.44
CA GLY A 867 -28.17 31.13 -16.13
C GLY A 867 -29.07 29.86 -16.13
N HIS A 868 -28.53 28.69 -15.84
CA HIS A 868 -29.27 27.43 -15.97
C HIS A 868 -29.46 26.62 -14.68
N ALA A 869 -29.14 27.12 -13.50
CA ALA A 869 -29.32 26.42 -12.23
C ALA A 869 -30.12 27.25 -11.22
N LYS A 870 -31.40 27.52 -11.49
CA LYS A 870 -32.38 27.73 -10.43
C LYS A 870 -32.97 26.38 -10.02
N MET A 871 -32.20 25.60 -9.32
CA MET A 871 -32.72 24.52 -8.47
C MET A 871 -32.64 24.96 -7.01
N ALA A 872 -33.70 24.66 -6.25
CA ALA A 872 -33.89 25.01 -4.88
C ALA A 872 -32.70 24.49 -4.00
N PRO A 873 -32.41 25.13 -2.84
CA PRO A 873 -31.29 24.78 -2.03
C PRO A 873 -31.38 23.33 -1.55
N ALA A 874 -30.41 22.52 -1.93
CA ALA A 874 -30.29 21.14 -1.48
C ALA A 874 -30.00 21.10 0.02
N LYS A 875 -30.77 20.31 0.74
CA LYS A 875 -30.55 20.00 2.16
C LYS A 875 -29.22 19.25 2.33
N LYS A 876 -28.50 19.50 3.41
CA LYS A 876 -27.21 18.93 3.78
C LYS A 876 -27.16 17.43 3.52
N ALA A 877 -26.24 16.99 2.65
CA ALA A 877 -25.91 15.60 2.44
C ALA A 877 -24.94 15.10 3.53
N ASP A 878 -25.10 13.84 3.87
CA ASP A 878 -24.21 13.11 4.78
C ASP A 878 -22.84 12.86 4.11
N VAL A 879 -21.80 12.73 4.91
CA VAL A 879 -20.39 12.59 4.49
C VAL A 879 -20.13 11.37 3.59
N SER A 880 -21.08 10.42 3.50
CA SER A 880 -21.02 9.23 2.63
C SER A 880 -21.51 9.46 1.20
N GLY A 881 -22.02 10.63 0.86
CA GLY A 881 -22.71 10.90 -0.42
C GLY A 881 -24.09 10.21 -0.55
N LYS A 882 -24.50 9.41 0.43
CA LYS A 882 -25.77 8.70 0.45
C LYS A 882 -26.87 9.59 1.02
N ARG A 883 -28.07 9.51 0.42
CA ARG A 883 -29.23 10.30 0.87
C ARG A 883 -29.80 9.77 2.18
N LYS A 884 -30.20 10.68 3.09
CA LYS A 884 -31.13 10.39 4.18
C LYS A 884 -32.48 10.98 3.85
N LEU A 885 -33.52 10.16 3.85
CA LEU A 885 -34.86 10.60 3.53
C LEU A 885 -35.66 10.83 4.83
N GLU A 886 -36.21 12.02 4.96
CA GLU A 886 -37.03 12.38 6.11
C GLU A 886 -38.34 11.57 6.15
N LEU A 887 -38.99 11.59 7.32
CA LEU A 887 -40.28 10.92 7.57
C LEU A 887 -41.31 11.27 6.49
N GLN A 888 -41.78 10.22 5.81
CA GLN A 888 -42.90 10.32 4.87
C GLN A 888 -44.21 10.48 5.62
N LYS A 889 -44.92 11.59 5.40
CA LYS A 889 -46.16 11.93 6.15
C LYS A 889 -47.42 11.37 5.52
N ASP A 890 -47.36 10.96 4.24
CA ASP A 890 -48.46 10.39 3.51
C ASP A 890 -48.86 9.00 4.03
N PRO A 891 -50.11 8.57 3.87
CA PRO A 891 -50.54 7.23 4.29
C PRO A 891 -49.71 6.08 3.65
N ILE A 892 -49.18 6.33 2.45
CA ILE A 892 -48.31 5.43 1.72
C ILE A 892 -46.97 6.15 1.54
N ALA A 893 -45.92 5.62 2.13
CA ALA A 893 -44.55 6.11 1.92
C ALA A 893 -44.05 5.69 0.55
N LYS A 894 -43.83 6.63 -0.37
CA LYS A 894 -43.31 6.36 -1.71
C LYS A 894 -41.82 6.74 -1.76
N LEU A 895 -41.00 5.75 -2.06
CA LEU A 895 -39.53 5.88 -2.01
C LEU A 895 -38.92 5.28 -3.28
N THR A 896 -37.78 5.83 -3.69
CA THR A 896 -36.93 5.21 -4.69
C THR A 896 -35.52 5.06 -4.12
N ILE A 897 -34.99 3.84 -4.15
CA ILE A 897 -33.62 3.51 -3.80
C ILE A 897 -32.92 3.06 -5.08
N VAL A 898 -31.83 3.75 -5.41
CA VAL A 898 -31.02 3.43 -6.58
C VAL A 898 -29.84 2.56 -6.14
N ALA A 899 -29.68 1.43 -6.80
CA ALA A 899 -28.47 0.60 -6.68
C ALA A 899 -27.51 0.99 -7.81
N GLU A 900 -26.38 1.59 -7.46
CA GLU A 900 -25.35 2.00 -8.42
C GLU A 900 -23.97 1.92 -7.77
N LEU A 901 -22.97 1.41 -8.51
CA LEU A 901 -21.58 1.29 -8.05
C LEU A 901 -21.43 0.45 -6.76
N LEU A 902 -22.17 -0.67 -6.68
CA LEU A 902 -22.19 -1.54 -5.50
C LEU A 902 -22.62 -0.80 -4.22
N ALA A 903 -23.50 0.18 -4.34
CA ALA A 903 -24.05 0.92 -3.21
C ALA A 903 -25.51 1.25 -3.42
N PHE A 904 -26.26 1.34 -2.32
CA PHE A 904 -27.55 2.02 -2.33
C PHE A 904 -27.31 3.53 -2.13
N ASP A 905 -28.00 4.35 -2.92
CA ASP A 905 -27.94 5.82 -2.83
C ASP A 905 -28.62 6.38 -1.58
N VAL A 906 -29.35 5.56 -0.85
CA VAL A 906 -30.01 5.88 0.41
C VAL A 906 -29.38 5.11 1.55
N SER A 907 -28.82 5.82 2.55
CA SER A 907 -28.29 5.20 3.76
C SER A 907 -29.32 5.02 4.86
N GLU A 908 -30.32 5.90 4.91
CA GLU A 908 -31.36 5.88 5.93
C GLU A 908 -32.65 6.53 5.42
N PHE A 909 -33.80 5.94 5.76
CA PHE A 909 -35.11 6.59 5.60
C PHE A 909 -36.02 6.31 6.79
N SER A 910 -36.99 7.23 7.04
CA SER A 910 -37.91 7.13 8.18
C SER A 910 -39.35 6.91 7.72
N VAL A 911 -40.06 6.01 8.40
CA VAL A 911 -41.48 5.72 8.22
C VAL A 911 -42.17 5.55 9.58
N LYS A 912 -43.51 5.60 9.61
CA LYS A 912 -44.27 5.33 10.83
C LYS A 912 -44.51 3.82 11.02
N ALA A 913 -44.67 3.41 12.27
CA ALA A 913 -45.05 2.05 12.61
C ALA A 913 -46.37 1.67 11.90
N GLY A 914 -46.33 0.54 11.17
CA GLY A 914 -47.47 0.03 10.39
C GLY A 914 -47.81 0.78 9.13
N GLN A 915 -47.02 1.77 8.67
CA GLN A 915 -47.23 2.53 7.44
C GLN A 915 -47.06 1.62 6.21
N GLN A 916 -47.86 1.85 5.18
CA GLN A 916 -47.65 1.18 3.88
C GLN A 916 -46.44 1.82 3.17
N ILE A 917 -45.59 1.02 2.57
CA ILE A 917 -44.42 1.42 1.81
C ILE A 917 -44.58 0.96 0.35
N GLU A 918 -44.42 1.87 -0.57
CA GLU A 918 -44.24 1.62 -2.00
C GLU A 918 -42.84 2.01 -2.38
N LEU A 919 -41.96 1.01 -2.53
CA LEU A 919 -40.54 1.17 -2.79
C LEU A 919 -40.20 0.79 -4.21
N THR A 920 -39.68 1.72 -4.98
CA THR A 920 -39.04 1.41 -6.27
C THR A 920 -37.55 1.18 -6.06
N VAL A 921 -37.08 0.02 -6.44
CA VAL A 921 -35.66 -0.32 -6.50
C VAL A 921 -35.22 -0.19 -7.95
N ASP A 922 -34.28 0.71 -8.22
CA ASP A 922 -33.78 1.00 -9.56
C ASP A 922 -32.32 0.56 -9.67
N ASN A 923 -32.09 -0.57 -10.30
CA ASN A 923 -30.74 -1.11 -10.50
C ASN A 923 -30.07 -0.42 -11.68
N LYS A 924 -29.22 0.55 -11.41
CA LYS A 924 -28.41 1.25 -12.41
C LYS A 924 -27.09 0.54 -12.72
N ASP A 925 -26.72 -0.48 -11.94
CA ASP A 925 -25.54 -1.28 -12.24
C ASP A 925 -25.74 -2.21 -13.44
N LEU A 926 -24.68 -2.86 -13.85
CA LEU A 926 -24.72 -3.99 -14.79
C LEU A 926 -24.83 -5.33 -14.05
N MET A 927 -24.62 -5.34 -12.74
CA MET A 927 -24.70 -6.50 -11.88
C MET A 927 -26.12 -6.67 -11.33
N GLU A 928 -26.41 -7.88 -10.88
CA GLU A 928 -27.69 -8.19 -10.24
C GLU A 928 -27.70 -7.72 -8.79
N HIS A 929 -28.81 -7.10 -8.38
CA HIS A 929 -29.03 -6.65 -7.02
C HIS A 929 -30.43 -6.96 -6.56
N ASN A 930 -30.57 -7.25 -5.25
CA ASN A 930 -31.85 -7.23 -4.56
C ASN A 930 -31.77 -6.28 -3.36
N ILE A 931 -32.90 -5.99 -2.75
CA ILE A 931 -32.98 -5.32 -1.45
C ILE A 931 -33.83 -6.14 -0.50
N VAL A 932 -33.27 -6.48 0.65
CA VAL A 932 -33.92 -7.34 1.64
C VAL A 932 -33.98 -6.60 2.97
N PHE A 933 -35.19 -6.37 3.47
CA PHE A 933 -35.44 -5.74 4.76
C PHE A 933 -35.47 -6.80 5.85
N VAL A 934 -34.76 -6.57 6.93
CA VAL A 934 -34.56 -7.55 8.00
C VAL A 934 -34.79 -6.96 9.39
N GLU A 935 -35.05 -7.83 10.36
CA GLU A 935 -35.12 -7.46 11.77
C GLU A 935 -33.81 -6.81 12.25
N PRO A 936 -33.86 -5.94 13.28
CA PRO A 936 -32.66 -5.27 13.80
C PRO A 936 -31.53 -6.25 14.13
N GLY A 937 -30.34 -5.97 13.55
CA GLY A 937 -29.14 -6.78 13.74
C GLY A 937 -29.10 -8.10 12.95
N ALA A 938 -30.07 -8.37 12.08
CA ALA A 938 -30.13 -9.63 11.34
C ALA A 938 -29.49 -9.58 9.93
N ALA A 939 -28.97 -8.45 9.48
CA ALA A 939 -28.48 -8.27 8.12
C ALA A 939 -27.35 -9.25 7.76
N ASP A 940 -26.34 -9.39 8.62
CA ASP A 940 -25.19 -10.26 8.37
C ASP A 940 -25.57 -11.74 8.43
N GLU A 941 -26.49 -12.13 9.34
CA GLU A 941 -27.01 -13.50 9.40
C GLU A 941 -27.77 -13.85 8.12
N VAL A 942 -28.67 -12.98 7.67
CA VAL A 942 -29.46 -13.22 6.45
C VAL A 942 -28.55 -13.25 5.21
N ALA A 943 -27.57 -12.38 5.12
CA ALA A 943 -26.57 -12.41 4.05
C ALA A 943 -25.75 -13.70 4.05
N SER A 944 -25.32 -14.18 5.22
CA SER A 944 -24.62 -15.45 5.36
C SER A 944 -25.48 -16.65 4.93
N LEU A 945 -26.76 -16.63 5.29
CA LEU A 945 -27.71 -17.66 4.85
C LEU A 945 -27.96 -17.61 3.33
N ALA A 946 -27.92 -16.44 2.73
CA ALA A 946 -28.04 -16.30 1.27
C ALA A 946 -26.81 -16.87 0.54
N ILE A 947 -25.62 -16.63 1.06
CA ILE A 947 -24.37 -17.24 0.55
C ILE A 947 -24.43 -18.77 0.70
N ALA A 948 -24.93 -19.28 1.82
CA ALA A 948 -25.07 -20.71 2.08
C ALA A 948 -26.06 -21.45 1.14
N LEU A 949 -26.81 -20.73 0.32
CA LEU A 949 -27.63 -21.33 -0.75
C LEU A 949 -26.76 -21.95 -1.87
N GLY A 950 -25.50 -21.55 -2.00
CA GLY A 950 -24.61 -22.11 -3.00
C GLY A 950 -25.20 -22.08 -4.41
N ASP A 951 -25.16 -23.20 -5.10
CA ASP A 951 -25.67 -23.35 -6.48
C ASP A 951 -27.19 -23.12 -6.61
N ASP A 952 -27.94 -23.23 -5.52
CA ASP A 952 -29.37 -22.90 -5.50
C ASP A 952 -29.64 -21.39 -5.41
N GLY A 953 -28.60 -20.59 -5.13
CA GLY A 953 -28.71 -19.15 -4.90
C GLY A 953 -29.39 -18.39 -6.03
N PRO A 954 -28.95 -18.51 -7.29
CA PRO A 954 -29.59 -17.84 -8.44
C PRO A 954 -31.08 -18.22 -8.62
N ALA A 955 -31.40 -19.51 -8.51
CA ALA A 955 -32.77 -19.99 -8.65
C ALA A 955 -33.69 -19.54 -7.50
N LYS A 956 -33.11 -19.19 -6.36
CA LYS A 956 -33.78 -18.67 -5.17
C LYS A 956 -33.61 -17.15 -5.02
N GLU A 957 -33.10 -16.45 -6.06
CA GLU A 957 -32.88 -15.00 -6.06
C GLU A 957 -32.05 -14.52 -4.88
N TYR A 958 -31.14 -15.39 -4.34
CA TYR A 958 -30.37 -15.22 -3.12
C TYR A 958 -31.21 -14.82 -1.90
N LEU A 959 -32.46 -15.30 -1.84
CA LEU A 959 -33.38 -15.09 -0.72
C LEU A 959 -33.47 -16.36 0.14
N PRO A 960 -32.77 -16.39 1.27
CA PRO A 960 -32.84 -17.56 2.18
C PRO A 960 -34.17 -17.60 2.92
N LYS A 961 -34.62 -18.78 3.32
CA LYS A 961 -35.75 -18.93 4.21
C LYS A 961 -35.34 -18.50 5.62
N SER A 962 -35.73 -17.33 6.06
CA SER A 962 -35.46 -16.80 7.40
C SER A 962 -36.69 -16.05 7.93
N PRO A 963 -37.14 -16.31 9.15
CA PRO A 963 -38.22 -15.54 9.78
C PRO A 963 -37.81 -14.10 10.09
N LYS A 964 -36.54 -13.75 9.93
CA LYS A 964 -35.99 -12.41 10.15
C LYS A 964 -36.10 -11.48 8.90
N ILE A 965 -36.55 -12.04 7.76
CA ILE A 965 -36.84 -11.25 6.56
C ILE A 965 -38.24 -10.66 6.65
N ILE A 966 -38.33 -9.35 6.53
CA ILE A 966 -39.59 -8.59 6.59
C ILE A 966 -40.17 -8.41 5.19
N ALA A 967 -39.33 -8.04 4.23
CA ALA A 967 -39.70 -7.86 2.83
C ALA A 967 -38.45 -7.98 1.95
N ALA A 968 -38.64 -8.35 0.70
CA ALA A 968 -37.56 -8.45 -0.28
C ALA A 968 -38.04 -8.11 -1.69
N SER A 969 -37.18 -7.49 -2.50
CA SER A 969 -37.36 -7.42 -3.96
C SER A 969 -36.95 -8.75 -4.61
N LYS A 970 -37.28 -8.91 -5.88
CA LYS A 970 -36.65 -9.91 -6.73
C LYS A 970 -35.17 -9.58 -6.93
N LEU A 971 -34.43 -10.54 -7.43
CA LEU A 971 -33.09 -10.28 -7.95
C LEU A 971 -33.23 -9.52 -9.29
N LEU A 972 -32.85 -8.25 -9.29
CA LEU A 972 -32.98 -7.36 -10.43
C LEU A 972 -31.72 -7.44 -11.30
N ASN A 973 -31.91 -7.82 -12.55
CA ASN A 973 -30.84 -7.71 -13.55
C ASN A 973 -30.35 -6.25 -13.71
N GLY A 974 -29.16 -6.09 -14.23
CA GLY A 974 -28.62 -4.76 -14.52
C GLY A 974 -29.53 -3.92 -15.40
N LYS A 975 -29.64 -2.64 -15.09
CA LYS A 975 -30.49 -1.64 -15.81
C LYS A 975 -31.99 -1.95 -15.77
N THR A 976 -32.47 -2.66 -14.74
CA THR A 976 -33.90 -2.92 -14.52
C THR A 976 -34.39 -2.32 -13.21
N MET A 977 -35.70 -2.16 -13.07
CA MET A 977 -36.30 -1.67 -11.84
C MET A 977 -37.56 -2.49 -11.46
N GLU A 978 -37.82 -2.51 -10.16
CA GLU A 978 -39.04 -3.13 -9.60
C GLU A 978 -39.67 -2.20 -8.57
N THR A 979 -40.99 -2.18 -8.49
CA THR A 979 -41.71 -1.52 -7.39
C THR A 979 -42.36 -2.55 -6.51
N MET A 980 -41.91 -2.62 -5.27
CA MET A 980 -42.46 -3.53 -4.26
C MET A 980 -43.33 -2.79 -3.25
N LYS A 981 -44.29 -3.49 -2.66
CA LYS A 981 -45.20 -2.93 -1.64
C LYS A 981 -45.18 -3.82 -0.41
N PHE A 982 -44.93 -3.21 0.74
CA PHE A 982 -44.94 -3.91 2.01
C PHE A 982 -45.35 -2.96 3.14
N LYS A 983 -45.57 -3.53 4.34
CA LYS A 983 -45.98 -2.76 5.52
C LYS A 983 -44.79 -2.65 6.47
N ALA A 984 -44.49 -1.45 6.93
CA ALA A 984 -43.50 -1.24 7.98
C ALA A 984 -43.87 -2.03 9.25
N PRO A 985 -42.91 -2.57 9.97
CA PRO A 985 -43.14 -3.19 11.25
C PRO A 985 -43.96 -2.31 12.22
N ASN A 986 -44.79 -2.93 13.05
CA ASN A 986 -45.58 -2.20 14.04
C ASN A 986 -44.74 -1.73 15.25
N LYS A 987 -43.57 -2.34 15.47
CA LYS A 987 -42.65 -1.99 16.56
C LYS A 987 -41.67 -0.94 16.09
N PRO A 988 -41.56 0.23 16.74
CA PRO A 988 -40.56 1.22 16.46
C PRO A 988 -39.15 0.66 16.65
N GLY A 989 -38.21 1.06 15.78
CA GLY A 989 -36.82 0.61 15.82
C GLY A 989 -36.08 0.83 14.50
N ASP A 990 -34.78 0.54 14.49
CA ASP A 990 -33.91 0.65 13.32
C ASP A 990 -33.80 -0.73 12.66
N TYR A 991 -34.48 -0.89 11.55
CA TYR A 991 -34.50 -2.08 10.73
C TYR A 991 -33.50 -1.91 9.59
N GLN A 992 -32.74 -2.96 9.29
CA GLN A 992 -31.73 -2.87 8.23
C GLN A 992 -32.33 -3.30 6.88
N PHE A 993 -31.79 -2.74 5.80
CA PHE A 993 -31.93 -3.32 4.48
C PHE A 993 -30.56 -3.61 3.87
N VAL A 994 -30.47 -4.66 3.09
CA VAL A 994 -29.20 -5.19 2.61
C VAL A 994 -29.39 -5.86 1.26
N CYS A 995 -28.40 -5.82 0.37
CA CYS A 995 -28.35 -6.68 -0.81
C CYS A 995 -27.80 -8.05 -0.39
N THR A 996 -28.54 -9.12 -0.70
CA THR A 996 -28.13 -10.49 -0.34
C THR A 996 -27.42 -11.23 -1.47
N PHE A 997 -27.18 -10.58 -2.61
CA PHE A 997 -26.31 -11.14 -3.64
C PHE A 997 -24.90 -11.36 -3.04
N PRO A 998 -24.25 -12.51 -3.29
CA PRO A 998 -22.97 -12.84 -2.67
C PRO A 998 -21.92 -11.74 -2.82
N GLY A 999 -21.31 -11.36 -1.70
CA GLY A 999 -20.29 -10.32 -1.64
C GLY A 999 -20.80 -8.87 -1.53
N HIS A 1000 -22.12 -8.60 -1.70
CA HIS A 1000 -22.64 -7.23 -1.72
C HIS A 1000 -23.06 -6.69 -0.34
N ALA A 1001 -23.44 -7.56 0.58
CA ALA A 1001 -23.97 -7.19 1.89
C ALA A 1001 -23.08 -6.25 2.73
N PRO A 1002 -21.76 -6.35 2.72
CA PRO A 1002 -20.89 -5.44 3.48
C PRO A 1002 -21.00 -3.97 3.04
N VAL A 1003 -21.25 -3.72 1.74
CA VAL A 1003 -21.21 -2.39 1.13
C VAL A 1003 -22.60 -1.87 0.72
N MET A 1004 -23.54 -2.77 0.42
CA MET A 1004 -24.91 -2.43 -0.01
C MET A 1004 -25.91 -2.63 1.11
N ARG A 1005 -25.97 -1.68 2.03
CA ARG A 1005 -26.88 -1.71 3.19
C ARG A 1005 -27.31 -0.30 3.61
N GLY A 1006 -28.41 -0.27 4.38
CA GLY A 1006 -28.89 0.96 4.99
C GLY A 1006 -29.91 0.68 6.11
N ILE A 1007 -30.56 1.73 6.63
CA ILE A 1007 -31.46 1.69 7.76
C ILE A 1007 -32.84 2.22 7.37
N MET A 1008 -33.86 1.42 7.65
CA MET A 1008 -35.26 1.87 7.70
C MET A 1008 -35.62 2.15 9.18
N ARG A 1009 -35.72 3.41 9.53
CA ARG A 1009 -36.11 3.83 10.89
C ARG A 1009 -37.62 3.87 11.01
N VAL A 1010 -38.19 2.98 11.81
CA VAL A 1010 -39.61 2.95 12.11
C VAL A 1010 -39.88 3.78 13.35
N LEU A 1011 -40.61 4.88 13.18
CA LEU A 1011 -40.99 5.80 14.24
C LEU A 1011 -42.38 5.45 14.81
N PRO A 1012 -42.69 5.83 16.05
CA PRO A 1012 -43.99 5.59 16.64
C PRO A 1012 -45.18 6.09 15.84
#